data_660b282e4d40bd046443417a1952abfd
#
_entry.id   660b282e4d40bd046443417a1952abfd
#
_cell.length_a   1.000
_cell.length_b   1.000
_cell.length_c   1.000
_cell.angle_alpha   90.00
_cell.angle_beta   90.00
_cell.angle_gamma   90.00
#
_symmetry.space_group_name_H-M   'P 1'
#
loop_
_entity.id
_entity.type
_entity.pdbx_description
1 polymer ?
#
loop_
_entity_poly.entity_id
_entity_poly.type
_entity_poly.pdbx_seq_one_letter_code
_entity_poly.pdbx_strand_id
1 'polypeptide(L)'
;MKKLNEQGNALLTVLLVSIVFTTIGLAIVASSISGAKRVETRESDITITFESKKVLDEITSSIATRLNTLNLNMAKNSDGTYRVNSSFQGELQNNVLIPSLNDIVENPDYNASIQCLSIEDISNNEVVYLQPNTAETACGASTEEKNTSSYSINRNYDYTRVLEIVLVTNNPNEKEGDVTRTLKKKIILSPLPSFLKYAAGSASEDKNSGLFLNGSSNINGNAFANYLTISKDANYQDRAGKSRTVASLPPSVNGDFYSTGAAILEKLKEDNFYKKDVPDLKHDSQFINIEYDQTLRDRINTMLSNNALTTTVSTTTDVTNLSAVLKNEISTKVTAKAAQTDIVKTDTQQVPQSVIGDSLDKLENGFTIDSKTGPITFTDNVQINGDVVINSSNYPITFEKDLIVNGNLYIVSNKNISLQSVKTAGDLHLINFGGNVTGWADLVAAGKIVIESDANTTTGSETNGVKLNGDIFAGKTLSIRPLNTEMDLNSNIISLGAFTVKGDEKGEADGENDIVRFNSVVYSNAESFISNVNIIGLPYTNKSNKSEEGQLILLSKDRLTITRMNEFNNYSDMNEPSYPYLPIEEKNIQPLKAFFYTEKDAELYGVGSLFYIKGGIFAKNSLEINAIRANRAVKSIENVPLSGENYMSRFIVDYDQDVLLKGIDALPIVDRLQIIPDDFVIQ
;
A
#
# COMPACT_ATOMS: atom_id res chain seq x y z
N MET A 1 41.68 0.01 -95.83
CA MET A 1 40.76 0.87 -95.05
C MET A 1 40.28 0.11 -93.84
N LYS A 2 40.27 0.79 -92.70
CA LYS A 2 39.64 0.46 -91.42
C LYS A 2 40.23 -0.74 -90.63
N LYS A 3 41.41 -0.53 -90.06
CA LYS A 3 41.85 -1.21 -88.82
C LYS A 3 42.12 -0.22 -87.65
N LEU A 4 41.51 0.97 -87.69
CA LEU A 4 41.77 2.02 -86.73
C LEU A 4 40.67 2.14 -85.64
N ASN A 5 39.60 1.31 -85.69
CA ASN A 5 38.45 1.51 -84.77
C ASN A 5 38.38 0.57 -83.58
N GLU A 6 39.18 -0.49 -83.57
CA GLU A 6 39.14 -1.47 -82.43
C GLU A 6 40.02 -1.06 -81.24
N GLN A 7 41.15 -0.33 -81.52
CA GLN A 7 42.04 0.11 -80.44
C GLN A 7 41.42 1.30 -79.61
N GLY A 8 40.62 2.11 -80.25
CA GLY A 8 39.90 3.20 -79.52
C GLY A 8 38.80 2.69 -78.58
N ASN A 9 38.09 1.65 -79.02
CA ASN A 9 37.02 1.05 -78.17
C ASN A 9 37.59 0.31 -76.97
N ALA A 10 38.74 -0.38 -77.10
CA ALA A 10 39.41 -1.06 -76.02
C ALA A 10 39.90 -0.11 -74.94
N LEU A 11 40.48 1.04 -75.35
CA LEU A 11 40.89 2.10 -74.39
C LEU A 11 39.71 2.72 -73.64
N LEU A 12 38.61 2.98 -74.34
CA LEU A 12 37.39 3.55 -73.78
C LEU A 12 36.75 2.55 -72.80
N THR A 13 36.72 1.28 -73.11
CA THR A 13 36.23 0.20 -72.24
C THR A 13 37.06 0.06 -70.95
N VAL A 14 38.39 0.10 -71.11
CA VAL A 14 39.28 0.07 -69.91
C VAL A 14 39.11 1.29 -69.04
N LEU A 15 38.97 2.45 -69.65
CA LEU A 15 38.75 3.67 -68.89
C LEU A 15 37.39 3.63 -68.16
N LEU A 16 36.36 3.15 -68.82
CA LEU A 16 35.00 3.03 -68.20
C LEU A 16 34.99 2.01 -67.09
N VAL A 17 35.62 0.87 -67.26
CA VAL A 17 35.81 -0.19 -66.23
C VAL A 17 36.61 0.37 -65.03
N SER A 18 37.68 1.11 -65.27
CA SER A 18 38.47 1.77 -64.21
C SER A 18 37.67 2.78 -63.42
N ILE A 19 36.85 3.59 -64.06
CA ILE A 19 35.97 4.54 -63.39
C ILE A 19 34.95 3.77 -62.52
N VAL A 20 34.34 2.71 -63.04
CA VAL A 20 33.40 1.86 -62.31
C VAL A 20 34.06 1.24 -61.07
N PHE A 21 35.24 0.65 -61.23
CA PHE A 21 35.98 0.08 -60.10
C PHE A 21 36.39 1.15 -59.08
N THR A 22 36.79 2.35 -59.53
CA THR A 22 37.14 3.44 -58.62
C THR A 22 35.90 3.95 -57.86
N THR A 23 34.76 4.09 -58.52
CA THR A 23 33.50 4.53 -57.86
C THR A 23 33.01 3.45 -56.86
N ILE A 24 33.06 2.17 -57.19
CA ILE A 24 32.74 1.06 -56.27
C ILE A 24 33.72 1.06 -55.08
N GLY A 25 35.01 1.21 -55.33
CA GLY A 25 36.03 1.29 -54.28
C GLY A 25 35.77 2.46 -53.30
N LEU A 26 35.50 3.64 -53.86
CA LEU A 26 35.13 4.83 -53.06
C LEU A 26 33.84 4.61 -52.25
N ALA A 27 32.81 3.97 -52.85
CA ALA A 27 31.56 3.67 -52.18
C ALA A 27 31.76 2.69 -51.00
N ILE A 28 32.62 1.66 -51.18
CA ILE A 28 32.96 0.71 -50.11
C ILE A 28 33.72 1.42 -48.98
N VAL A 29 34.70 2.26 -49.30
CA VAL A 29 35.47 3.02 -48.32
C VAL A 29 34.54 3.99 -47.55
N ALA A 30 33.69 4.71 -48.27
CA ALA A 30 32.71 5.63 -47.63
C ALA A 30 31.73 4.89 -46.72
N SER A 31 31.25 3.72 -47.17
CA SER A 31 30.40 2.85 -46.34
C SER A 31 31.14 2.32 -45.10
N SER A 32 32.39 1.91 -45.22
CA SER A 32 33.21 1.43 -44.12
C SER A 32 33.50 2.54 -43.10
N ILE A 33 33.83 3.75 -43.57
CA ILE A 33 34.03 4.93 -42.69
C ILE A 33 32.73 5.29 -41.97
N SER A 34 31.60 5.30 -42.69
CA SER A 34 30.29 5.55 -42.08
C SER A 34 29.93 4.46 -41.06
N GLY A 35 30.24 3.21 -41.34
CA GLY A 35 30.05 2.10 -40.40
C GLY A 35 30.92 2.24 -39.15
N ALA A 36 32.21 2.54 -39.33
CA ALA A 36 33.12 2.78 -38.19
C ALA A 36 32.67 3.95 -37.33
N LYS A 37 32.28 5.06 -37.96
CA LYS A 37 31.75 6.25 -37.25
C LYS A 37 30.49 5.92 -36.43
N ARG A 38 29.57 5.10 -36.94
CA ARG A 38 28.38 4.64 -36.22
C ARG A 38 28.72 3.77 -35.03
N VAL A 39 29.71 2.88 -35.16
CA VAL A 39 30.17 2.04 -34.06
C VAL A 39 30.81 2.88 -32.97
N GLU A 40 31.70 3.80 -33.32
CA GLU A 40 32.36 4.75 -32.39
C GLU A 40 31.35 5.62 -31.63
N THR A 41 30.38 6.20 -32.35
CA THR A 41 29.30 6.99 -31.72
C THR A 41 28.48 6.14 -30.76
N ARG A 42 28.17 4.88 -31.10
CA ARG A 42 27.42 3.97 -30.28
C ARG A 42 28.20 3.55 -29.03
N GLU A 43 29.48 3.31 -29.17
CA GLU A 43 30.38 2.96 -28.05
C GLU A 43 30.52 4.14 -27.09
N SER A 44 30.72 5.34 -27.64
CA SER A 44 30.73 6.58 -26.86
C SER A 44 29.41 6.80 -26.11
N ASP A 45 28.27 6.62 -26.77
CA ASP A 45 26.95 6.73 -26.20
C ASP A 45 26.72 5.76 -25.01
N ILE A 46 27.10 4.51 -25.19
CA ILE A 46 27.02 3.49 -24.12
C ILE A 46 27.91 3.88 -22.94
N THR A 47 29.13 4.30 -23.21
CA THR A 47 30.09 4.69 -22.17
C THR A 47 29.59 5.89 -21.37
N ILE A 48 29.15 6.97 -22.05
CA ILE A 48 28.61 8.17 -21.39
C ILE A 48 27.41 7.82 -20.55
N THR A 49 26.50 6.99 -21.09
CA THR A 49 25.29 6.58 -20.36
C THR A 49 25.65 5.81 -19.08
N PHE A 50 26.63 4.90 -19.19
CA PHE A 50 27.06 4.10 -18.04
C PHE A 50 27.77 4.96 -16.97
N GLU A 51 28.67 5.87 -17.38
CA GLU A 51 29.35 6.78 -16.48
C GLU A 51 28.35 7.75 -15.82
N SER A 52 27.40 8.27 -16.58
CA SER A 52 26.35 9.15 -16.05
C SER A 52 25.47 8.44 -15.03
N LYS A 53 25.11 7.17 -15.28
CA LYS A 53 24.37 6.35 -14.31
C LYS A 53 25.18 6.17 -13.02
N LYS A 54 26.49 5.90 -13.13
CA LYS A 54 27.37 5.79 -11.97
C LYS A 54 27.40 7.06 -11.15
N VAL A 55 27.46 8.24 -11.79
CA VAL A 55 27.38 9.53 -11.11
C VAL A 55 26.08 9.71 -10.35
N LEU A 56 24.93 9.37 -10.96
CA LEU A 56 23.63 9.45 -10.29
C LEU A 56 23.51 8.51 -9.10
N ASP A 57 24.09 7.32 -9.20
CA ASP A 57 24.10 6.35 -8.10
C ASP A 57 25.03 6.83 -6.96
N GLU A 58 26.16 7.46 -7.27
CA GLU A 58 27.06 8.06 -6.29
C GLU A 58 26.37 9.22 -5.53
N ILE A 59 25.69 10.13 -6.25
CA ILE A 59 24.91 11.21 -5.62
C ILE A 59 23.85 10.63 -4.69
N THR A 60 23.11 9.63 -5.16
CA THR A 60 22.06 8.98 -4.36
C THR A 60 22.65 8.34 -3.10
N SER A 61 23.81 7.72 -3.21
CA SER A 61 24.53 7.12 -2.08
C SER A 61 25.07 8.18 -1.10
N SER A 62 25.61 9.30 -1.60
CA SER A 62 26.04 10.42 -0.77
C SER A 62 24.87 11.03 -0.01
N ILE A 63 23.74 11.27 -0.68
CA ILE A 63 22.51 11.72 -0.01
C ILE A 63 22.08 10.73 1.07
N ALA A 64 22.04 9.43 0.78
CA ALA A 64 21.68 8.39 1.73
C ALA A 64 22.56 8.41 2.99
N THR A 65 23.87 8.56 2.80
CA THR A 65 24.83 8.61 3.90
C THR A 65 24.63 9.85 4.78
N ARG A 66 24.40 11.00 4.16
CA ARG A 66 24.21 12.28 4.86
C ARG A 66 22.85 12.37 5.55
N LEU A 67 21.81 11.75 5.02
CA LEU A 67 20.49 11.67 5.67
C LEU A 67 20.57 11.00 7.05
N ASN A 68 21.50 10.08 7.27
CA ASN A 68 21.68 9.44 8.58
C ASN A 68 22.15 10.43 9.67
N THR A 69 22.69 11.58 9.30
CA THR A 69 23.12 12.63 10.23
C THR A 69 22.03 13.66 10.50
N LEU A 70 20.96 13.66 9.73
CA LEU A 70 19.85 14.61 9.85
C LEU A 70 18.92 14.15 10.97
N ASN A 71 18.78 14.97 12.01
CA ASN A 71 17.84 14.72 13.08
C ASN A 71 16.53 15.46 12.78
N LEU A 72 15.44 14.73 12.59
CA LEU A 72 14.16 15.31 12.24
C LEU A 72 13.52 16.10 13.38
N ASN A 73 14.00 15.93 14.66
CA ASN A 73 13.44 16.62 15.83
C ASN A 73 11.91 16.70 15.82
N MET A 74 11.28 15.53 15.65
CA MET A 74 9.83 15.44 15.49
C MET A 74 9.10 15.90 16.75
N ALA A 75 8.67 17.15 16.77
CA ALA A 75 7.82 17.66 17.84
C ALA A 75 6.37 17.19 17.58
N LYS A 76 5.78 16.52 18.59
CA LYS A 76 4.35 16.18 18.58
C LYS A 76 3.55 17.41 18.98
N ASN A 77 2.51 17.71 18.20
CA ASN A 77 1.47 18.66 18.58
C ASN A 77 0.58 18.07 19.68
N SER A 78 -0.22 18.91 20.32
CA SER A 78 -1.18 18.47 21.35
C SER A 78 -2.24 17.48 20.84
N ASP A 79 -2.49 17.47 19.53
CA ASP A 79 -3.38 16.55 18.83
C ASP A 79 -2.70 15.24 18.39
N GLY A 80 -1.43 15.05 18.74
CA GLY A 80 -0.62 13.88 18.39
C GLY A 80 -0.06 13.87 16.97
N THR A 81 -0.36 14.88 16.16
CA THR A 81 0.25 15.05 14.84
C THR A 81 1.68 15.57 14.96
N TYR A 82 2.51 15.29 13.96
CA TYR A 82 3.84 15.86 13.87
C TYR A 82 3.81 17.15 13.05
N ARG A 83 4.54 18.15 13.52
CA ARG A 83 4.77 19.38 12.76
C ARG A 83 6.19 19.37 12.24
N VAL A 84 6.34 19.66 10.96
CA VAL A 84 7.66 19.82 10.37
C VAL A 84 8.37 21.00 11.01
N ASN A 85 9.61 20.77 11.47
CA ASN A 85 10.44 21.82 12.01
C ASN A 85 10.72 22.88 10.93
N SER A 86 10.61 24.16 11.27
CA SER A 86 10.85 25.26 10.32
C SER A 86 12.31 25.30 9.80
N SER A 87 13.27 24.73 10.51
CA SER A 87 14.67 24.60 10.05
C SER A 87 14.90 23.43 9.09
N PHE A 88 13.97 22.48 9.01
CA PHE A 88 14.14 21.22 8.29
C PHE A 88 14.57 21.42 6.83
N GLN A 89 13.88 22.31 6.12
CA GLN A 89 14.20 22.55 4.71
C GLN A 89 15.63 23.07 4.52
N GLY A 90 16.03 24.01 5.39
CA GLY A 90 17.41 24.54 5.38
C GLY A 90 18.46 23.50 5.76
N GLU A 91 18.17 22.65 6.75
CA GLU A 91 19.06 21.57 7.15
C GLU A 91 19.20 20.51 6.06
N LEU A 92 18.09 20.09 5.44
CA LEU A 92 18.12 19.18 4.30
C LEU A 92 18.97 19.75 3.16
N GLN A 93 18.75 21.01 2.80
CA GLN A 93 19.49 21.67 1.73
C GLN A 93 20.97 21.81 2.03
N ASN A 94 21.33 22.36 3.20
CA ASN A 94 22.70 22.76 3.50
C ASN A 94 23.56 21.62 4.02
N ASN A 95 22.98 20.62 4.71
CA ASN A 95 23.73 19.55 5.33
C ASN A 95 23.71 18.25 4.49
N VAL A 96 22.74 18.11 3.57
CA VAL A 96 22.59 16.88 2.77
C VAL A 96 22.78 17.16 1.29
N LEU A 97 21.90 17.96 0.67
CA LEU A 97 21.81 18.03 -0.79
C LEU A 97 23.00 18.78 -1.41
N ILE A 98 23.33 19.99 -0.92
CA ILE A 98 24.46 20.75 -1.44
C ILE A 98 25.80 20.02 -1.23
N PRO A 99 26.09 19.47 -0.05
CA PRO A 99 27.33 18.70 0.12
C PRO A 99 27.42 17.47 -0.77
N SER A 100 26.28 16.78 -1.04
CA SER A 100 26.27 15.61 -1.92
C SER A 100 26.55 15.99 -3.39
N LEU A 101 26.13 17.16 -3.83
CA LEU A 101 26.48 17.68 -5.15
C LEU A 101 27.94 18.08 -5.23
N ASN A 102 28.47 18.75 -4.18
CA ASN A 102 29.86 19.18 -4.13
C ASN A 102 30.83 17.99 -4.18
N ASP A 103 30.52 16.89 -3.47
CA ASP A 103 31.34 15.67 -3.53
C ASP A 103 31.58 15.18 -4.97
N ILE A 104 30.60 15.36 -5.84
CA ILE A 104 30.68 14.94 -7.24
C ILE A 104 31.40 15.98 -8.10
N VAL A 105 31.08 17.24 -7.93
CA VAL A 105 31.66 18.32 -8.75
C VAL A 105 33.14 18.53 -8.42
N GLU A 106 33.54 18.30 -7.19
CA GLU A 106 34.94 18.38 -6.77
C GLU A 106 35.77 17.12 -7.13
N ASN A 107 35.10 16.04 -7.51
CA ASN A 107 35.78 14.81 -7.90
C ASN A 107 36.29 14.90 -9.35
N PRO A 108 37.62 14.87 -9.58
CA PRO A 108 38.22 15.01 -10.90
C PRO A 108 37.81 13.88 -11.88
N ASP A 109 37.42 12.70 -11.36
CA ASP A 109 37.02 11.57 -12.17
C ASP A 109 35.64 11.80 -12.87
N TYR A 110 34.82 12.69 -12.35
CA TYR A 110 33.49 12.98 -12.86
C TYR A 110 33.35 14.36 -13.50
N ASN A 111 34.10 15.33 -13.01
CA ASN A 111 33.92 16.75 -13.38
C ASN A 111 34.14 17.03 -14.89
N ALA A 112 35.00 16.27 -15.57
CA ALA A 112 35.34 16.50 -16.95
C ALA A 112 34.18 16.23 -17.93
N SER A 113 33.24 15.35 -17.58
CA SER A 113 32.09 14.96 -18.41
C SER A 113 30.78 15.68 -18.04
N ILE A 114 30.72 16.31 -16.86
CA ILE A 114 29.50 16.96 -16.36
C ILE A 114 29.38 18.37 -16.93
N GLN A 115 28.34 18.60 -17.73
CA GLN A 115 27.98 19.94 -18.21
C GLN A 115 27.08 20.68 -17.24
N CYS A 116 26.14 19.95 -16.63
CA CYS A 116 25.21 20.49 -15.68
C CYS A 116 24.72 19.39 -14.73
N LEU A 117 24.60 19.72 -13.45
CA LEU A 117 24.06 18.85 -12.42
C LEU A 117 23.19 19.66 -11.47
N SER A 118 21.95 19.24 -11.28
CA SER A 118 21.02 19.87 -10.36
C SER A 118 20.17 18.90 -9.58
N ILE A 119 19.73 19.29 -8.39
CA ILE A 119 18.68 18.64 -7.62
C ILE A 119 17.54 19.62 -7.46
N GLU A 120 16.33 19.21 -7.85
CA GLU A 120 15.13 20.01 -7.73
C GLU A 120 14.17 19.33 -6.74
N ASP A 121 13.63 20.11 -5.80
CA ASP A 121 12.51 19.65 -4.96
C ASP A 121 11.20 19.96 -5.69
N ILE A 122 10.65 18.93 -6.30
CA ILE A 122 9.40 19.03 -7.09
C ILE A 122 8.15 18.79 -6.25
N SER A 123 8.29 18.69 -4.93
CA SER A 123 7.16 18.61 -4.02
C SER A 123 6.34 19.90 -4.05
N ASN A 124 5.03 19.82 -4.14
CA ASN A 124 4.12 20.95 -3.95
C ASN A 124 4.28 22.15 -4.91
N ASN A 125 4.71 21.96 -6.14
CA ASN A 125 4.96 23.02 -7.12
C ASN A 125 6.03 24.05 -6.73
N GLU A 126 6.73 23.87 -5.63
CA GLU A 126 7.86 24.71 -5.25
C GLU A 126 9.14 24.02 -5.70
N VAL A 127 9.83 24.68 -6.62
CA VAL A 127 11.13 24.20 -7.12
C VAL A 127 12.22 24.90 -6.33
N VAL A 128 13.01 24.10 -5.59
CA VAL A 128 14.24 24.59 -4.94
C VAL A 128 15.41 24.12 -5.78
N TYR A 129 16.07 25.07 -6.45
CA TYR A 129 17.24 24.79 -7.27
C TYR A 129 18.48 24.72 -6.40
N LEU A 130 19.20 23.61 -6.50
CA LEU A 130 20.45 23.41 -5.82
C LEU A 130 21.52 23.17 -6.89
N GLN A 131 22.14 24.26 -7.38
CA GLN A 131 23.27 24.19 -8.30
C GLN A 131 24.56 24.61 -7.58
N PRO A 132 25.61 23.80 -7.64
CA PRO A 132 26.92 24.29 -7.29
C PRO A 132 27.45 25.19 -8.42
N ASN A 133 27.62 26.48 -8.15
CA ASN A 133 28.38 27.45 -8.94
C ASN A 133 27.86 27.93 -10.30
N THR A 134 26.61 27.75 -10.69
CA THR A 134 26.11 28.30 -11.96
C THR A 134 24.76 28.99 -11.84
N ALA A 135 24.50 29.90 -12.80
CA ALA A 135 23.36 30.80 -12.83
C ALA A 135 21.99 30.11 -12.72
N GLU A 136 21.12 30.77 -12.08
CA GLU A 136 19.67 30.82 -11.88
C GLU A 136 18.73 29.82 -12.61
N THR A 137 19.18 28.85 -13.42
CA THR A 137 18.31 27.92 -14.15
C THR A 137 18.71 26.46 -13.93
N ALA A 138 17.72 25.60 -13.61
CA ALA A 138 17.93 24.17 -13.50
C ALA A 138 18.36 23.54 -14.85
N CYS A 139 19.14 22.46 -14.73
CA CYS A 139 19.59 21.69 -15.88
C CYS A 139 18.39 21.11 -16.65
N GLY A 140 18.30 21.38 -17.96
CA GLY A 140 17.31 20.74 -18.81
C GLY A 140 15.86 21.14 -18.56
N ALA A 141 15.61 22.19 -17.81
CA ALA A 141 14.26 22.68 -17.58
C ALA A 141 13.72 23.37 -18.83
N SER A 142 12.81 22.71 -19.55
CA SER A 142 11.95 23.44 -20.49
C SER A 142 10.96 24.26 -19.66
N THR A 143 10.79 25.54 -20.05
CA THR A 143 9.91 26.46 -19.36
C THR A 143 8.42 26.08 -19.44
N GLU A 144 8.06 25.06 -20.18
CA GLU A 144 6.68 24.63 -20.42
C GLU A 144 6.19 23.50 -19.50
N GLU A 145 7.07 22.68 -18.91
CA GLU A 145 6.68 21.57 -18.03
C GLU A 145 6.60 21.94 -16.53
N LYS A 146 6.92 23.16 -16.15
CA LYS A 146 7.04 23.60 -14.74
C LYS A 146 5.71 23.70 -13.97
N ASN A 147 4.56 23.47 -14.58
CA ASN A 147 3.27 23.86 -13.98
C ASN A 147 2.41 22.71 -13.45
N THR A 148 2.89 21.48 -13.41
CA THR A 148 2.08 20.38 -12.88
C THR A 148 2.92 19.45 -12.01
N SER A 149 3.21 19.84 -10.76
CA SER A 149 3.59 18.81 -9.81
C SER A 149 2.37 17.91 -9.59
N SER A 150 2.54 16.63 -9.88
CA SER A 150 1.55 15.61 -9.58
C SER A 150 1.45 15.29 -8.07
N TYR A 151 2.36 15.84 -7.27
CA TYR A 151 2.48 15.57 -5.85
C TYR A 151 1.75 16.62 -5.01
N SER A 152 0.96 16.19 -4.03
CA SER A 152 0.21 17.07 -3.12
C SER A 152 0.73 16.97 -1.68
N ILE A 153 2.03 17.14 -1.51
CA ILE A 153 2.70 17.07 -0.20
C ILE A 153 2.55 18.40 0.52
N ASN A 154 2.01 18.39 1.74
CA ASN A 154 1.93 19.57 2.57
C ASN A 154 3.21 19.72 3.42
N ARG A 155 4.14 20.57 3.00
CA ARG A 155 5.45 20.76 3.64
C ARG A 155 5.41 21.21 5.10
N ASN A 156 4.30 21.74 5.58
CA ASN A 156 4.15 22.16 6.97
C ASN A 156 3.85 20.99 7.92
N TYR A 157 3.33 19.90 7.39
CA TYR A 157 2.88 18.75 8.15
C TYR A 157 3.54 17.44 7.74
N ASP A 158 4.30 17.43 6.62
CA ASP A 158 4.91 16.24 6.08
C ASP A 158 6.41 16.46 5.81
N TYR A 159 7.22 15.52 6.30
CA TYR A 159 8.66 15.48 6.03
C TYR A 159 9.00 14.87 4.67
N THR A 160 8.02 14.28 3.98
CA THR A 160 8.21 13.67 2.66
C THR A 160 8.60 14.75 1.63
N ARG A 161 9.61 14.46 0.80
CA ARG A 161 10.04 15.30 -0.32
C ARG A 161 10.22 14.45 -1.56
N VAL A 162 9.89 14.98 -2.71
CA VAL A 162 10.19 14.38 -4.00
C VAL A 162 11.25 15.21 -4.68
N LEU A 163 12.39 14.60 -4.93
CA LEU A 163 13.53 15.25 -5.54
C LEU A 163 13.76 14.68 -6.94
N GLU A 164 14.02 15.55 -7.90
CA GLU A 164 14.49 15.19 -9.23
C GLU A 164 15.95 15.58 -9.39
N ILE A 165 16.82 14.60 -9.63
CA ILE A 165 18.24 14.80 -9.92
C ILE A 165 18.37 14.83 -11.43
N VAL A 166 18.88 15.93 -11.99
CA VAL A 166 19.09 16.10 -13.43
C VAL A 166 20.59 16.20 -13.69
N LEU A 167 21.10 15.33 -14.51
CA LEU A 167 22.49 15.28 -14.93
C LEU A 167 22.58 15.40 -16.45
N VAL A 168 23.34 16.40 -16.92
CA VAL A 168 23.68 16.56 -18.33
C VAL A 168 25.18 16.32 -18.50
N THR A 169 25.52 15.37 -19.36
CA THR A 169 26.91 14.98 -19.63
C THR A 169 27.24 15.01 -21.12
N ASN A 170 28.48 15.24 -21.45
CA ASN A 170 29.03 15.10 -22.79
C ASN A 170 30.34 14.31 -22.78
N ASN A 171 30.81 13.88 -23.94
CA ASN A 171 32.12 13.27 -24.07
C ASN A 171 33.18 14.34 -24.26
N PRO A 172 34.11 14.55 -23.27
CA PRO A 172 35.12 15.59 -23.35
C PRO A 172 36.19 15.35 -24.45
N ASN A 173 36.23 14.17 -25.03
CA ASN A 173 37.27 13.73 -26.00
C ASN A 173 36.82 13.85 -27.46
N GLU A 174 35.58 14.15 -27.79
CA GLU A 174 35.08 14.23 -29.15
C GLU A 174 35.11 15.66 -29.70
N LYS A 175 35.82 15.86 -30.79
CA LYS A 175 35.97 17.16 -31.48
C LYS A 175 34.90 17.48 -32.50
N GLU A 176 34.08 16.55 -32.92
CA GLU A 176 32.96 16.74 -33.86
C GLU A 176 31.79 15.83 -33.54
N GLY A 177 30.68 16.40 -33.07
CA GLY A 177 29.42 15.73 -32.78
C GLY A 177 29.27 15.28 -31.35
N ASP A 178 29.24 16.27 -30.42
CA ASP A 178 29.04 16.05 -29.00
C ASP A 178 27.75 15.27 -28.75
N VAL A 179 27.88 14.01 -28.35
CA VAL A 179 26.75 13.26 -27.81
C VAL A 179 26.49 13.79 -26.40
N THR A 180 25.43 14.54 -26.26
CA THR A 180 24.95 14.99 -24.94
C THR A 180 23.88 14.05 -24.46
N ARG A 181 23.94 13.64 -23.18
CA ARG A 181 22.93 12.83 -22.51
C ARG A 181 22.36 13.56 -21.33
N THR A 182 21.03 13.58 -21.23
CA THR A 182 20.33 14.06 -20.07
C THR A 182 19.72 12.87 -19.33
N LEU A 183 20.14 12.66 -18.10
CA LEU A 183 19.61 11.63 -17.23
C LEU A 183 18.82 12.32 -16.10
N LYS A 184 17.61 11.83 -15.87
CA LYS A 184 16.77 12.28 -14.76
C LYS A 184 16.47 11.12 -13.85
N LYS A 185 16.67 11.30 -12.55
CA LYS A 185 16.35 10.32 -11.52
C LYS A 185 15.50 10.97 -10.46
N LYS A 186 14.29 10.43 -10.26
CA LYS A 186 13.43 10.84 -9.15
C LYS A 186 13.69 9.98 -7.93
N ILE A 187 13.74 10.62 -6.79
CA ILE A 187 13.83 9.95 -5.48
C ILE A 187 12.82 10.57 -4.52
N ILE A 188 12.21 9.72 -3.71
CA ILE A 188 11.33 10.15 -2.64
C ILE A 188 12.10 10.04 -1.33
N LEU A 189 12.18 11.15 -0.58
CA LEU A 189 12.65 11.15 0.80
C LEU A 189 11.44 11.05 1.71
N SER A 190 11.39 10.03 2.57
CA SER A 190 10.25 9.82 3.46
C SER A 190 10.68 9.29 4.83
N PRO A 191 10.02 9.74 5.92
CA PRO A 191 10.24 9.19 7.27
C PRO A 191 9.41 7.92 7.52
N LEU A 192 8.87 7.30 6.48
CA LEU A 192 8.09 6.09 6.61
C LEU A 192 8.98 4.85 6.73
N PRO A 193 8.55 3.80 7.41
CA PRO A 193 9.35 2.60 7.59
C PRO A 193 9.57 1.83 6.28
N SER A 194 10.69 1.11 6.22
CA SER A 194 11.19 0.51 4.98
C SER A 194 10.26 -0.51 4.33
N PHE A 195 9.42 -1.20 5.12
CA PHE A 195 8.53 -2.20 4.55
C PHE A 195 7.54 -1.62 3.51
N LEU A 196 7.21 -0.33 3.62
CA LEU A 196 6.32 0.37 2.67
C LEU A 196 6.97 0.62 1.30
N LYS A 197 8.27 0.38 1.13
CA LYS A 197 8.99 0.51 -0.14
C LYS A 197 8.84 -0.71 -1.06
N TYR A 198 8.28 -1.80 -0.57
CA TYR A 198 8.31 -3.10 -1.25
C TYR A 198 6.91 -3.64 -1.53
N ALA A 199 6.74 -4.22 -2.72
CA ALA A 199 5.52 -4.95 -3.08
C ALA A 199 5.31 -6.19 -2.20
N ALA A 200 6.39 -6.92 -1.93
CA ALA A 200 6.37 -8.08 -1.06
C ALA A 200 7.71 -8.24 -0.34
N GLY A 201 7.69 -8.75 0.90
CA GLY A 201 8.97 -8.99 1.55
C GLY A 201 8.92 -9.60 2.94
N SER A 202 10.12 -9.99 3.38
CA SER A 202 10.38 -10.43 4.76
C SER A 202 11.72 -9.92 5.24
N ALA A 203 11.73 -9.36 6.46
CA ALA A 203 12.95 -8.86 7.10
C ALA A 203 13.59 -9.86 8.08
N SER A 204 13.22 -11.13 8.01
CA SER A 204 13.76 -12.15 8.92
C SER A 204 15.27 -12.23 8.85
N GLU A 205 15.88 -12.36 10.02
CA GLU A 205 17.30 -12.68 10.18
C GLU A 205 17.55 -14.18 10.39
N ASP A 206 16.49 -14.98 10.52
CA ASP A 206 16.58 -16.44 10.65
C ASP A 206 16.52 -17.10 9.26
N LYS A 207 17.50 -17.98 9.00
CA LYS A 207 17.59 -18.74 7.74
C LYS A 207 16.42 -19.71 7.50
N ASN A 208 15.68 -20.08 8.54
CA ASN A 208 14.50 -20.96 8.45
C ASN A 208 13.20 -20.17 8.23
N SER A 209 13.28 -18.86 8.25
CA SER A 209 12.20 -17.91 7.99
C SER A 209 12.57 -17.06 6.77
N GLY A 210 11.74 -16.09 6.42
CA GLY A 210 12.04 -15.21 5.30
C GLY A 210 10.93 -15.20 4.27
N LEU A 211 11.28 -14.94 3.02
CA LEU A 211 10.34 -14.93 1.91
C LEU A 211 10.29 -16.31 1.23
N PHE A 212 9.09 -16.92 1.24
CA PHE A 212 8.82 -18.19 0.57
C PHE A 212 7.93 -17.93 -0.65
N LEU A 213 8.45 -18.15 -1.83
CA LEU A 213 7.72 -18.06 -3.09
C LEU A 213 7.45 -19.48 -3.60
N ASN A 214 6.30 -20.03 -3.25
CA ASN A 214 5.87 -21.37 -3.59
C ASN A 214 4.95 -21.33 -4.81
N GLY A 215 5.47 -21.79 -5.95
CA GLY A 215 4.76 -21.74 -7.23
C GLY A 215 4.82 -20.37 -7.89
N SER A 216 3.76 -19.99 -8.58
CA SER A 216 3.76 -18.96 -9.63
C SER A 216 3.26 -17.60 -9.16
N SER A 217 3.70 -17.09 -8.03
CA SER A 217 3.38 -15.71 -7.64
C SER A 217 3.89 -14.69 -8.67
N ASN A 218 3.17 -13.58 -8.85
CA ASN A 218 3.57 -12.46 -9.69
C ASN A 218 3.70 -11.20 -8.82
N ILE A 219 4.90 -10.66 -8.71
CA ILE A 219 5.21 -9.48 -7.93
C ILE A 219 5.64 -8.38 -8.89
N ASN A 220 4.80 -7.35 -9.04
CA ASN A 220 5.08 -6.16 -9.82
C ASN A 220 5.55 -5.07 -8.88
N GLY A 221 6.85 -4.88 -8.80
CA GLY A 221 7.54 -3.97 -7.89
C GLY A 221 8.70 -4.65 -7.19
N ASN A 222 9.39 -3.89 -6.35
CA ASN A 222 10.56 -4.39 -5.64
C ASN A 222 10.15 -5.36 -4.53
N ALA A 223 10.97 -6.38 -4.32
CA ALA A 223 10.83 -7.33 -3.23
C ALA A 223 11.99 -7.21 -2.23
N PHE A 224 11.74 -7.51 -0.96
CA PHE A 224 12.78 -7.53 0.06
C PHE A 224 12.89 -8.90 0.73
N ALA A 225 14.10 -9.43 0.81
CA ALA A 225 14.35 -10.65 1.57
C ALA A 225 15.81 -10.74 2.03
N ASN A 226 16.04 -11.09 3.29
CA ASN A 226 17.35 -11.52 3.75
C ASN A 226 17.56 -13.03 3.50
N TYR A 227 16.47 -13.80 3.54
CA TYR A 227 16.44 -15.20 3.18
C TYR A 227 15.29 -15.47 2.21
N LEU A 228 15.58 -16.19 1.14
CA LEU A 228 14.65 -16.50 0.06
C LEU A 228 14.59 -18.00 -0.20
N THR A 229 13.38 -18.52 -0.20
CA THR A 229 13.10 -19.89 -0.62
C THR A 229 12.17 -19.88 -1.83
N ILE A 230 12.54 -20.58 -2.89
CA ILE A 230 11.74 -20.70 -4.10
C ILE A 230 11.43 -22.17 -4.35
N SER A 231 10.15 -22.47 -4.55
CA SER A 231 9.66 -23.80 -4.93
C SER A 231 8.78 -23.69 -6.17
N LYS A 232 8.85 -24.71 -7.05
CA LYS A 232 7.90 -24.86 -8.16
C LYS A 232 6.56 -25.44 -7.73
N ASP A 233 6.46 -25.91 -6.49
CA ASP A 233 5.23 -26.46 -5.95
C ASP A 233 4.56 -25.45 -5.03
N ALA A 234 3.24 -25.31 -5.16
CA ALA A 234 2.42 -24.48 -4.28
C ALA A 234 1.71 -25.35 -3.23
N ASN A 235 1.72 -24.90 -1.99
CA ASN A 235 0.98 -25.51 -0.91
C ASN A 235 -0.44 -24.94 -0.82
N TYR A 236 -1.38 -25.73 -0.32
CA TYR A 236 -2.73 -25.28 -0.01
C TYR A 236 -3.36 -26.16 1.07
N GLN A 237 -4.41 -25.65 1.70
CA GLN A 237 -5.23 -26.45 2.62
C GLN A 237 -6.52 -26.84 1.92
N ASP A 238 -6.86 -28.14 1.99
CA ASP A 238 -8.14 -28.63 1.52
C ASP A 238 -9.28 -28.23 2.49
N ARG A 239 -10.56 -28.50 2.08
CA ARG A 239 -11.73 -28.19 2.92
C ARG A 239 -11.72 -28.87 4.29
N ALA A 240 -10.96 -29.95 4.45
CA ALA A 240 -10.78 -30.65 5.73
C ALA A 240 -9.61 -30.10 6.56
N GLY A 241 -8.96 -29.03 6.10
CA GLY A 241 -7.80 -28.43 6.77
C GLY A 241 -6.49 -29.20 6.57
N LYS A 242 -6.47 -30.20 5.67
CA LYS A 242 -5.26 -30.97 5.40
C LYS A 242 -4.37 -30.25 4.41
N SER A 243 -3.09 -30.14 4.75
CA SER A 243 -2.07 -29.58 3.85
C SER A 243 -1.87 -30.46 2.62
N ARG A 244 -1.83 -29.84 1.45
CA ARG A 244 -1.67 -30.45 0.13
C ARG A 244 -0.67 -29.63 -0.67
N THR A 245 -0.08 -30.26 -1.67
CA THR A 245 0.88 -29.64 -2.58
C THR A 245 0.43 -29.87 -4.02
N VAL A 246 0.59 -28.89 -4.87
CA VAL A 246 0.29 -28.95 -6.29
C VAL A 246 1.45 -28.37 -7.11
N ALA A 247 1.83 -29.05 -8.19
CA ALA A 247 2.85 -28.57 -9.09
C ALA A 247 2.41 -27.29 -9.80
N SER A 248 3.32 -26.34 -9.90
CA SER A 248 3.12 -25.03 -10.50
C SER A 248 4.32 -24.64 -11.37
N LEU A 249 4.38 -23.39 -11.78
CA LEU A 249 5.53 -22.77 -12.45
C LEU A 249 6.29 -21.88 -11.46
N PRO A 250 7.53 -21.48 -11.78
CA PRO A 250 8.27 -20.55 -10.93
C PRO A 250 7.56 -19.18 -10.79
N PRO A 251 7.91 -18.41 -9.75
CA PRO A 251 7.41 -17.04 -9.56
C PRO A 251 7.98 -16.08 -10.60
N SER A 252 7.34 -14.92 -10.76
CA SER A 252 7.85 -13.77 -11.48
C SER A 252 7.97 -12.57 -10.56
N VAL A 253 9.06 -11.81 -10.70
CA VAL A 253 9.27 -10.55 -9.98
C VAL A 253 9.68 -9.50 -11.01
N ASN A 254 8.81 -8.54 -11.26
CA ASN A 254 9.03 -7.44 -12.20
C ASN A 254 9.53 -6.20 -11.42
N GLY A 255 10.75 -6.31 -10.94
CA GLY A 255 11.43 -5.32 -10.10
C GLY A 255 12.72 -5.92 -9.57
N ASP A 256 13.32 -5.27 -8.59
CA ASP A 256 14.57 -5.70 -7.99
C ASP A 256 14.33 -6.44 -6.67
N PHE A 257 15.24 -7.36 -6.33
CA PHE A 257 15.34 -7.84 -4.95
C PHE A 257 16.27 -6.95 -4.15
N TYR A 258 15.81 -6.57 -2.96
CA TYR A 258 16.59 -5.86 -1.96
C TYR A 258 16.90 -6.77 -0.77
N SER A 259 18.09 -6.61 -0.19
CA SER A 259 18.53 -7.35 0.99
C SER A 259 19.56 -6.54 1.77
N THR A 260 19.67 -6.78 3.06
CA THR A 260 20.78 -6.28 3.88
C THR A 260 22.07 -7.12 3.73
N GLY A 261 21.98 -8.27 3.05
CA GLY A 261 23.09 -9.20 2.84
C GLY A 261 23.07 -9.85 1.46
N ALA A 262 23.93 -10.81 1.26
CA ALA A 262 24.09 -11.50 -0.02
C ALA A 262 23.55 -12.95 -0.02
N ALA A 263 22.88 -13.39 1.06
CA ALA A 263 22.47 -14.79 1.22
C ALA A 263 21.48 -15.28 0.15
N ILE A 264 20.69 -14.38 -0.42
CA ILE A 264 19.72 -14.73 -1.46
C ILE A 264 20.31 -14.88 -2.85
N LEU A 265 21.57 -14.48 -3.07
CA LEU A 265 22.21 -14.53 -4.40
C LEU A 265 22.22 -15.94 -4.99
N GLU A 266 22.35 -16.97 -4.16
CA GLU A 266 22.30 -18.37 -4.61
C GLU A 266 20.95 -18.79 -5.20
N LYS A 267 19.88 -18.07 -4.89
CA LYS A 267 18.52 -18.33 -5.36
C LYS A 267 18.18 -17.55 -6.63
N LEU A 268 18.92 -16.49 -6.97
CA LEU A 268 18.70 -15.67 -8.15
C LEU A 268 19.32 -16.33 -9.37
N LYS A 269 18.63 -17.36 -9.89
CA LYS A 269 19.04 -18.17 -11.04
C LYS A 269 17.88 -18.30 -12.04
N GLU A 270 18.17 -18.39 -13.32
CA GLU A 270 17.19 -18.52 -14.39
C GLU A 270 16.11 -19.59 -14.15
N ASP A 271 16.50 -20.76 -13.64
CA ASP A 271 15.57 -21.86 -13.40
C ASP A 271 14.58 -21.63 -12.25
N ASN A 272 14.82 -20.61 -11.45
CA ASN A 272 13.98 -20.25 -10.30
C ASN A 272 12.94 -19.18 -10.63
N PHE A 273 13.00 -18.59 -11.84
CA PHE A 273 12.09 -17.52 -12.22
C PHE A 273 11.34 -17.83 -13.52
N TYR A 274 10.11 -17.33 -13.60
CA TYR A 274 9.26 -17.49 -14.75
C TYR A 274 9.89 -16.85 -15.99
N LYS A 275 9.84 -17.58 -17.13
CA LYS A 275 10.51 -17.17 -18.37
C LYS A 275 12.02 -16.90 -18.25
N LYS A 276 12.64 -17.36 -17.17
CA LYS A 276 14.06 -17.13 -16.87
C LYS A 276 14.45 -15.67 -16.67
N ASP A 277 13.48 -14.83 -16.32
CA ASP A 277 13.67 -13.43 -16.04
C ASP A 277 14.10 -13.26 -14.57
N VAL A 278 15.40 -13.09 -14.36
CA VAL A 278 16.02 -13.04 -13.03
C VAL A 278 16.12 -11.59 -12.58
N PRO A 279 15.50 -11.23 -11.44
CA PRO A 279 15.60 -9.87 -10.89
C PRO A 279 17.03 -9.58 -10.40
N ASP A 280 17.42 -8.31 -10.46
CA ASP A 280 18.70 -7.85 -9.91
C ASP A 280 18.68 -7.85 -8.39
N LEU A 281 19.85 -8.11 -7.76
CA LEU A 281 20.04 -7.95 -6.32
C LEU A 281 20.60 -6.57 -6.02
N LYS A 282 19.92 -5.83 -5.15
CA LYS A 282 20.35 -4.54 -4.62
C LYS A 282 20.51 -4.58 -3.09
N HIS A 283 21.44 -3.83 -2.58
CA HIS A 283 21.67 -3.72 -1.16
C HIS A 283 20.85 -2.57 -0.57
N ASP A 284 20.02 -2.85 0.45
CA ASP A 284 19.34 -1.80 1.25
C ASP A 284 20.08 -1.60 2.58
N SER A 285 21.04 -0.70 2.60
CA SER A 285 21.78 -0.33 3.80
C SER A 285 20.97 0.51 4.81
N GLN A 286 19.79 0.98 4.40
CA GLN A 286 18.93 1.87 5.20
C GLN A 286 17.64 1.18 5.65
N PHE A 287 17.56 -0.16 5.61
CA PHE A 287 16.36 -0.86 6.03
C PHE A 287 16.06 -0.60 7.51
N ILE A 288 14.92 0.00 7.80
CA ILE A 288 14.45 0.32 9.17
C ILE A 288 13.15 -0.39 9.44
N ASN A 289 13.15 -1.23 10.47
CA ASN A 289 11.94 -1.82 11.02
C ASN A 289 11.13 -0.79 11.82
N ILE A 290 9.83 -1.02 11.95
CA ILE A 290 9.01 -0.24 12.88
C ILE A 290 9.21 -0.74 14.31
N GLU A 291 9.19 0.19 15.25
CA GLU A 291 9.03 -0.09 16.67
C GLU A 291 7.54 -0.22 16.97
N TYR A 292 6.97 -1.39 16.60
CA TYR A 292 5.53 -1.62 16.60
C TYR A 292 4.87 -1.26 17.95
N ASP A 293 5.41 -1.78 19.05
CA ASP A 293 4.83 -1.59 20.37
C ASP A 293 4.84 -0.12 20.80
N GLN A 294 5.91 0.61 20.50
CA GLN A 294 5.97 2.04 20.80
C GLN A 294 4.98 2.82 19.93
N THR A 295 4.94 2.52 18.66
CA THR A 295 4.00 3.16 17.72
C THR A 295 2.54 2.93 18.12
N LEU A 296 2.20 1.70 18.48
CA LEU A 296 0.85 1.35 18.96
C LEU A 296 0.50 2.15 20.23
N ARG A 297 1.40 2.22 21.22
CA ARG A 297 1.17 3.00 22.46
C ARG A 297 0.95 4.48 22.17
N ASP A 298 1.74 5.05 21.29
CA ASP A 298 1.60 6.45 20.89
C ASP A 298 0.25 6.72 20.23
N ARG A 299 -0.20 5.81 19.36
CA ARG A 299 -1.52 5.91 18.71
C ARG A 299 -2.67 5.73 19.69
N ILE A 300 -2.56 4.78 20.62
CA ILE A 300 -3.53 4.63 21.71
C ILE A 300 -3.64 5.93 22.51
N ASN A 301 -2.52 6.48 22.95
CA ASN A 301 -2.52 7.72 23.75
C ASN A 301 -3.17 8.89 23.00
N THR A 302 -2.86 9.05 21.72
CA THR A 302 -3.47 10.07 20.87
C THR A 302 -4.98 9.89 20.78
N MET A 303 -5.44 8.69 20.46
CA MET A 303 -6.86 8.40 20.29
C MET A 303 -7.64 8.55 21.59
N LEU A 304 -7.10 8.09 22.72
CA LEU A 304 -7.73 8.24 24.03
C LEU A 304 -7.83 9.73 24.45
N SER A 305 -6.75 10.49 24.20
CA SER A 305 -6.74 11.94 24.49
C SER A 305 -7.79 12.69 23.66
N ASN A 306 -7.90 12.38 22.36
CA ASN A 306 -8.92 12.98 21.48
C ASN A 306 -10.34 12.71 21.98
N ASN A 307 -10.55 11.58 22.64
CA ASN A 307 -11.83 11.17 23.22
C ASN A 307 -12.05 11.68 24.65
N ALA A 308 -11.22 12.60 25.12
CA ALA A 308 -11.26 13.10 26.51
C ALA A 308 -11.16 11.99 27.57
N LEU A 309 -10.41 10.94 27.26
CA LEU A 309 -10.04 9.87 28.19
C LEU A 309 -8.66 10.20 28.79
N THR A 310 -8.53 10.03 30.10
CA THR A 310 -7.31 10.43 30.83
C THR A 310 -6.30 9.31 30.98
N THR A 311 -6.72 8.08 30.63
CA THR A 311 -5.85 6.91 30.65
C THR A 311 -4.69 7.09 29.68
N THR A 312 -3.47 6.88 30.17
CA THR A 312 -2.25 6.92 29.38
C THR A 312 -1.51 5.59 29.44
N VAL A 313 -0.92 5.20 28.32
CA VAL A 313 -0.16 3.95 28.17
C VAL A 313 1.33 4.28 28.11
N SER A 314 2.10 3.87 29.11
CA SER A 314 3.54 4.02 29.17
C SER A 314 4.26 2.77 28.60
N THR A 315 5.57 2.85 28.48
CA THR A 315 6.40 1.70 28.05
C THR A 315 6.30 0.49 28.98
N THR A 316 5.93 0.71 30.25
CA THR A 316 5.77 -0.34 31.26
C THR A 316 4.33 -0.85 31.37
N THR A 317 3.38 -0.20 30.68
CA THR A 317 1.97 -0.59 30.72
C THR A 317 1.75 -1.84 29.88
N ASP A 318 1.17 -2.87 30.47
CA ASP A 318 0.65 -3.99 29.72
C ASP A 318 -0.63 -3.59 28.99
N VAL A 319 -0.52 -3.49 27.66
CA VAL A 319 -1.62 -3.06 26.78
C VAL A 319 -2.84 -4.00 26.91
N THR A 320 -2.63 -5.26 27.24
CA THR A 320 -3.73 -6.24 27.42
C THR A 320 -4.66 -5.91 28.59
N ASN A 321 -4.16 -5.19 29.58
CA ASN A 321 -4.95 -4.76 30.75
C ASN A 321 -5.72 -3.45 30.51
N LEU A 322 -5.48 -2.78 29.40
CA LEU A 322 -6.08 -1.46 29.11
C LEU A 322 -7.60 -1.52 29.02
N SER A 323 -8.16 -2.62 28.52
CA SER A 323 -9.61 -2.86 28.50
C SER A 323 -10.27 -2.66 29.88
N ALA A 324 -9.67 -3.20 30.95
CA ALA A 324 -10.20 -3.05 32.29
C ALA A 324 -10.09 -1.61 32.84
N VAL A 325 -9.00 -0.93 32.52
CA VAL A 325 -8.79 0.48 32.92
C VAL A 325 -9.80 1.37 32.23
N LEU A 326 -9.99 1.22 30.92
CA LEU A 326 -10.97 1.98 30.14
C LEU A 326 -12.40 1.72 30.59
N LYS A 327 -12.73 0.46 30.89
CA LYS A 327 -14.03 0.11 31.47
C LYS A 327 -14.31 0.94 32.73
N ASN A 328 -13.36 1.00 33.64
CA ASN A 328 -13.51 1.77 34.87
C ASN A 328 -13.62 3.26 34.60
N GLU A 329 -12.81 3.82 33.71
CA GLU A 329 -12.83 5.25 33.37
C GLU A 329 -14.18 5.66 32.74
N ILE A 330 -14.66 4.91 31.75
CA ILE A 330 -15.94 5.17 31.08
C ILE A 330 -17.11 5.03 32.11
N SER A 331 -17.06 4.01 32.96
CA SER A 331 -18.06 3.81 34.01
C SER A 331 -18.16 5.01 34.96
N THR A 332 -17.03 5.59 35.37
CA THR A 332 -17.00 6.75 36.24
C THR A 332 -17.59 8.02 35.59
N LYS A 333 -17.46 8.15 34.28
CA LYS A 333 -18.08 9.28 33.55
C LYS A 333 -19.60 9.25 33.60
N VAL A 334 -20.21 8.08 33.62
CA VAL A 334 -21.66 7.90 33.72
C VAL A 334 -22.14 8.09 35.15
N THR A 335 -21.42 7.63 36.17
CA THR A 335 -21.82 7.73 37.57
C THR A 335 -21.65 9.15 38.15
N ALA A 336 -20.78 9.96 37.60
CA ALA A 336 -20.49 11.33 38.04
C ALA A 336 -21.61 12.35 37.70
N LYS A 337 -22.52 12.01 36.79
CA LYS A 337 -23.67 12.86 36.43
C LYS A 337 -24.97 12.12 36.76
N ALA A 338 -25.88 12.80 37.45
CA ALA A 338 -27.22 12.28 37.76
C ALA A 338 -27.89 11.80 36.47
N ALA A 339 -28.50 10.60 36.50
CA ALA A 339 -29.18 10.03 35.34
C ALA A 339 -30.18 11.03 34.78
N GLN A 340 -30.04 11.43 33.54
CA GLN A 340 -31.03 12.22 32.83
C GLN A 340 -32.24 11.32 32.55
N THR A 341 -33.42 11.71 33.08
CA THR A 341 -34.57 10.85 33.24
C THR A 341 -35.52 10.81 32.06
N ASP A 342 -35.21 11.37 30.93
CA ASP A 342 -36.13 11.50 29.79
C ASP A 342 -35.93 10.43 28.67
N ILE A 343 -35.49 9.22 29.05
CA ILE A 343 -35.42 8.11 28.12
C ILE A 343 -36.80 7.43 28.06
N VAL A 344 -37.47 7.51 26.91
CA VAL A 344 -38.74 6.85 26.66
C VAL A 344 -38.57 5.34 26.78
N LYS A 345 -39.12 4.75 27.83
CA LYS A 345 -39.24 3.29 27.98
C LYS A 345 -40.29 2.79 27.00
N THR A 346 -39.87 2.00 26.00
CA THR A 346 -40.80 1.24 25.17
C THR A 346 -40.59 -0.25 25.37
N ASP A 347 -41.68 -1.03 25.19
CA ASP A 347 -41.71 -2.47 25.41
C ASP A 347 -40.55 -3.21 24.72
N THR A 348 -40.01 -4.19 25.43
CA THR A 348 -38.96 -5.10 24.94
C THR A 348 -39.35 -5.77 23.62
N GLN A 349 -38.75 -5.33 22.52
CA GLN A 349 -38.71 -6.12 21.30
C GLN A 349 -37.50 -7.03 21.35
N GLN A 350 -37.73 -8.30 21.11
CA GLN A 350 -36.64 -9.26 20.97
C GLN A 350 -35.88 -8.97 19.67
N VAL A 351 -34.63 -8.62 19.78
CA VAL A 351 -33.70 -8.66 18.65
C VAL A 351 -33.49 -10.13 18.27
N PRO A 352 -33.55 -10.50 16.98
CA PRO A 352 -33.40 -11.90 16.60
C PRO A 352 -32.12 -12.54 17.16
N GLN A 353 -32.28 -13.64 17.87
CA GLN A 353 -31.19 -14.36 18.57
C GLN A 353 -30.08 -14.84 17.61
N SER A 354 -30.41 -15.04 16.34
CA SER A 354 -29.48 -15.40 15.27
C SER A 354 -28.41 -14.34 14.97
N VAL A 355 -28.62 -13.09 15.39
CA VAL A 355 -27.75 -11.94 15.07
C VAL A 355 -26.80 -11.59 16.21
N ILE A 356 -27.23 -11.77 17.46
CA ILE A 356 -26.45 -11.34 18.63
C ILE A 356 -25.80 -12.53 19.36
N GLY A 357 -26.17 -13.77 19.02
CA GLY A 357 -25.68 -14.99 19.68
C GLY A 357 -26.07 -15.03 21.17
N ASP A 358 -25.37 -15.82 21.98
CA ASP A 358 -25.65 -16.09 23.40
C ASP A 358 -25.60 -14.87 24.35
N SER A 359 -25.40 -13.67 23.81
CA SER A 359 -25.25 -12.43 24.60
C SER A 359 -26.56 -11.81 25.07
N LEU A 360 -27.70 -12.18 24.47
CA LEU A 360 -29.02 -11.63 24.80
C LEU A 360 -29.57 -12.09 26.17
N ASP A 361 -29.18 -13.24 26.65
CA ASP A 361 -29.64 -13.77 27.94
C ASP A 361 -29.21 -12.92 29.15
N LYS A 362 -28.36 -11.89 28.94
CA LYS A 362 -27.86 -11.00 29.97
C LYS A 362 -28.57 -9.64 30.07
N LEU A 363 -29.59 -9.39 29.25
CA LEU A 363 -30.35 -8.12 29.24
C LEU A 363 -31.36 -7.98 30.39
N GLU A 364 -31.33 -8.78 31.44
CA GLU A 364 -32.28 -8.74 32.55
C GLU A 364 -32.43 -7.36 33.23
N ASN A 365 -31.48 -6.42 33.03
CA ASN A 365 -31.52 -5.07 33.58
C ASN A 365 -31.21 -3.97 32.58
N GLY A 366 -31.37 -4.21 31.27
CA GLY A 366 -31.02 -3.26 30.21
C GLY A 366 -32.16 -2.30 29.83
N PHE A 367 -31.77 -1.25 29.11
CA PHE A 367 -32.69 -0.28 28.51
C PHE A 367 -32.87 -0.54 27.03
N THR A 368 -34.11 -0.35 26.53
CA THR A 368 -34.38 -0.40 25.10
C THR A 368 -34.87 0.97 24.63
N ILE A 369 -34.23 1.51 23.58
CA ILE A 369 -34.67 2.70 22.86
C ILE A 369 -35.13 2.20 21.48
N ASP A 370 -36.44 2.37 21.20
CA ASP A 370 -37.01 1.86 19.94
C ASP A 370 -37.90 2.91 19.29
N SER A 371 -37.64 3.22 18.01
CA SER A 371 -38.37 4.19 17.20
C SER A 371 -39.60 3.59 16.52
N LYS A 372 -40.56 3.03 17.29
CA LYS A 372 -41.76 2.38 16.74
C LYS A 372 -42.79 3.37 16.21
N THR A 373 -42.99 4.52 16.87
CA THR A 373 -44.08 5.45 16.63
C THR A 373 -43.69 6.74 15.94
N GLY A 374 -42.41 7.08 15.93
CA GLY A 374 -41.87 8.31 15.30
C GLY A 374 -40.36 8.38 15.38
N PRO A 375 -39.74 9.32 14.66
CA PRO A 375 -38.30 9.54 14.73
C PRO A 375 -37.92 10.03 16.14
N ILE A 376 -36.70 9.60 16.56
CA ILE A 376 -36.14 9.99 17.86
C ILE A 376 -34.87 10.81 17.60
N THR A 377 -34.79 11.99 18.22
CA THR A 377 -33.60 12.84 18.16
C THR A 377 -33.14 13.21 19.57
N PHE A 378 -31.88 12.89 19.88
CA PHE A 378 -31.20 13.29 21.09
C PHE A 378 -30.32 14.49 20.78
N THR A 379 -30.68 15.65 21.30
CA THR A 379 -29.96 16.92 21.08
C THR A 379 -28.84 17.17 22.08
N ASP A 380 -28.83 16.41 23.17
CA ASP A 380 -27.84 16.48 24.24
C ASP A 380 -27.12 15.17 24.47
N ASN A 381 -26.05 15.19 25.28
CA ASN A 381 -25.31 13.99 25.63
C ASN A 381 -26.22 12.98 26.32
N VAL A 382 -26.18 11.74 25.83
CA VAL A 382 -26.92 10.61 26.40
C VAL A 382 -25.98 9.78 27.25
N GLN A 383 -26.30 9.58 28.50
CA GLN A 383 -25.52 8.75 29.44
C GLN A 383 -26.44 7.69 30.06
N ILE A 384 -26.06 6.43 29.93
CA ILE A 384 -26.87 5.30 30.37
C ILE A 384 -26.02 4.37 31.24
N ASN A 385 -26.58 4.00 32.41
CA ASN A 385 -25.94 3.02 33.28
C ASN A 385 -26.62 1.66 33.10
N GLY A 386 -25.92 0.69 32.56
CA GLY A 386 -26.40 -0.64 32.25
C GLY A 386 -26.33 -0.92 30.75
N ASP A 387 -26.75 -2.12 30.37
CA ASP A 387 -26.76 -2.54 28.97
C ASP A 387 -27.90 -1.84 28.19
N VAL A 388 -27.65 -1.53 26.92
CA VAL A 388 -28.57 -0.74 26.08
C VAL A 388 -28.78 -1.41 24.72
N VAL A 389 -30.03 -1.47 24.30
CA VAL A 389 -30.44 -1.76 22.93
C VAL A 389 -31.04 -0.51 22.30
N ILE A 390 -30.48 -0.06 21.19
CA ILE A 390 -31.02 1.02 20.36
C ILE A 390 -31.50 0.38 19.07
N ASN A 391 -32.81 0.50 18.79
CA ASN A 391 -33.45 -0.12 17.65
C ASN A 391 -34.22 0.90 16.82
N SER A 392 -33.85 1.11 15.57
CA SER A 392 -34.59 1.93 14.62
C SER A 392 -35.62 1.06 13.84
N SER A 393 -36.64 0.57 14.55
CA SER A 393 -37.62 -0.36 13.96
C SER A 393 -38.37 0.22 12.75
N ASN A 394 -38.97 1.40 12.90
CA ASN A 394 -39.83 2.01 11.89
C ASN A 394 -39.37 3.41 11.45
N TYR A 395 -38.65 4.12 12.29
CA TYR A 395 -38.25 5.50 12.06
C TYR A 395 -36.76 5.72 12.39
N PRO A 396 -36.14 6.77 11.85
CA PRO A 396 -34.74 7.07 12.13
C PRO A 396 -34.50 7.50 13.58
N ILE A 397 -33.26 7.24 14.04
CA ILE A 397 -32.75 7.69 15.34
C ILE A 397 -31.50 8.55 15.10
N THR A 398 -31.44 9.71 15.76
CA THR A 398 -30.32 10.64 15.64
C THR A 398 -29.77 11.00 17.00
N PHE A 399 -28.45 10.87 17.15
CA PHE A 399 -27.70 11.42 18.29
C PHE A 399 -26.88 12.59 17.77
N GLU A 400 -27.17 13.79 18.23
CA GLU A 400 -26.45 15.01 17.85
C GLU A 400 -25.18 15.24 18.69
N LYS A 401 -25.05 14.52 19.81
CA LYS A 401 -23.91 14.58 20.74
C LYS A 401 -23.50 13.19 21.21
N ASP A 402 -22.66 13.13 22.21
CA ASP A 402 -22.05 11.90 22.73
C ASP A 402 -23.07 10.93 23.33
N LEU A 403 -22.90 9.66 23.02
CA LEU A 403 -23.57 8.54 23.67
C LEU A 403 -22.56 7.79 24.55
N ILE A 404 -22.75 7.79 25.86
CA ILE A 404 -21.86 7.13 26.82
C ILE A 404 -22.65 6.07 27.59
N VAL A 405 -22.20 4.82 27.53
CA VAL A 405 -22.89 3.67 28.12
C VAL A 405 -21.98 2.97 29.12
N ASN A 406 -22.40 2.82 30.35
CA ASN A 406 -21.75 1.99 31.36
C ASN A 406 -22.32 0.57 31.30
N GLY A 407 -22.05 -0.15 30.25
CA GLY A 407 -22.56 -1.49 29.97
C GLY A 407 -22.25 -1.90 28.52
N ASN A 408 -22.94 -2.91 28.00
CA ASN A 408 -22.89 -3.28 26.60
C ASN A 408 -23.88 -2.42 25.80
N LEU A 409 -23.51 -2.09 24.58
CA LEU A 409 -24.32 -1.31 23.66
C LEU A 409 -24.62 -2.10 22.38
N TYR A 410 -25.90 -2.29 22.10
CA TYR A 410 -26.40 -2.92 20.88
C TYR A 410 -27.17 -1.90 20.06
N ILE A 411 -26.67 -1.59 18.87
CA ILE A 411 -27.31 -0.68 17.91
C ILE A 411 -27.83 -1.53 16.76
N VAL A 412 -29.13 -1.60 16.61
CA VAL A 412 -29.81 -2.38 15.56
C VAL A 412 -30.55 -1.43 14.63
N SER A 413 -30.16 -1.43 13.37
CA SER A 413 -30.69 -0.51 12.38
C SER A 413 -31.59 -1.23 11.38
N ASN A 414 -32.88 -0.87 11.31
CA ASN A 414 -33.77 -1.17 10.22
C ASN A 414 -34.15 0.11 9.44
N LYS A 415 -33.87 1.29 10.01
CA LYS A 415 -34.00 2.61 9.42
C LYS A 415 -32.74 3.40 9.76
N ASN A 416 -32.59 4.59 9.20
CA ASN A 416 -31.37 5.38 9.38
C ASN A 416 -31.03 5.63 10.86
N ILE A 417 -29.79 5.44 11.23
CA ILE A 417 -29.23 5.84 12.52
C ILE A 417 -28.05 6.77 12.27
N SER A 418 -28.07 7.93 12.93
CA SER A 418 -26.98 8.90 12.93
C SER A 418 -26.35 8.96 14.32
N LEU A 419 -25.06 8.76 14.40
CA LEU A 419 -24.27 8.75 15.64
C LEU A 419 -23.22 9.85 15.60
N GLN A 420 -22.99 10.49 16.73
CA GLN A 420 -21.78 11.25 17.00
C GLN A 420 -20.76 10.35 17.72
N SER A 421 -20.07 10.82 18.74
CA SER A 421 -19.14 9.99 19.49
C SER A 421 -19.89 8.96 20.35
N VAL A 422 -19.39 7.74 20.35
CA VAL A 422 -19.93 6.63 21.15
C VAL A 422 -18.85 6.08 22.06
N LYS A 423 -19.14 5.99 23.36
CA LYS A 423 -18.23 5.39 24.35
C LYS A 423 -18.97 4.35 25.17
N THR A 424 -18.46 3.12 25.23
CA THR A 424 -19.07 2.07 26.04
C THR A 424 -18.04 1.37 26.93
N ALA A 425 -18.43 1.12 28.18
CA ALA A 425 -17.62 0.37 29.14
C ALA A 425 -17.64 -1.15 28.89
N GLY A 426 -18.58 -1.63 28.07
CA GLY A 426 -18.71 -3.02 27.64
C GLY A 426 -18.39 -3.21 26.17
N ASP A 427 -19.13 -4.13 25.56
CA ASP A 427 -19.05 -4.44 24.13
C ASP A 427 -19.94 -3.50 23.32
N LEU A 428 -19.53 -3.18 22.09
CA LEU A 428 -20.31 -2.45 21.10
C LEU A 428 -20.69 -3.37 19.95
N HIS A 429 -21.97 -3.53 19.70
CA HIS A 429 -22.51 -4.21 18.54
C HIS A 429 -23.30 -3.22 17.68
N LEU A 430 -22.84 -2.96 16.47
CA LEU A 430 -23.53 -2.17 15.46
C LEU A 430 -23.97 -3.11 14.35
N ILE A 431 -25.28 -3.31 14.22
CA ILE A 431 -25.88 -4.29 13.33
C ILE A 431 -26.90 -3.57 12.44
N ASN A 432 -26.65 -3.58 11.15
CA ASN A 432 -27.49 -2.92 10.16
C ASN A 432 -28.23 -3.97 9.30
N PHE A 433 -29.54 -3.97 9.39
CA PHE A 433 -30.43 -4.76 8.52
C PHE A 433 -31.16 -3.92 7.48
N GLY A 434 -31.13 -2.59 7.62
CA GLY A 434 -31.83 -1.68 6.72
C GLY A 434 -31.48 -0.22 7.01
N GLY A 435 -31.67 0.63 6.02
CA GLY A 435 -31.27 2.02 6.09
C GLY A 435 -29.75 2.22 6.17
N ASN A 436 -29.34 3.42 6.54
CA ASN A 436 -27.94 3.77 6.68
C ASN A 436 -27.57 4.02 8.13
N VAL A 437 -26.47 3.44 8.60
CA VAL A 437 -25.84 3.85 9.85
C VAL A 437 -24.68 4.76 9.54
N THR A 438 -24.73 5.99 10.04
CA THR A 438 -23.68 6.99 9.85
C THR A 438 -23.07 7.37 11.18
N GLY A 439 -21.75 7.14 11.34
CA GLY A 439 -20.93 7.64 12.45
C GLY A 439 -20.13 8.85 12.00
N TRP A 440 -20.29 9.97 12.71
CA TRP A 440 -19.62 11.23 12.39
C TRP A 440 -18.38 11.49 13.26
N ALA A 441 -18.23 10.74 14.35
CA ALA A 441 -17.11 10.83 15.27
C ALA A 441 -16.74 9.45 15.83
N ASP A 442 -15.88 9.41 16.83
CA ASP A 442 -15.18 8.23 17.28
C ASP A 442 -16.08 7.19 17.98
N LEU A 443 -15.75 5.93 17.78
CA LEU A 443 -16.34 4.79 18.46
C LEU A 443 -15.32 4.17 19.41
N VAL A 444 -15.56 4.22 20.70
CA VAL A 444 -14.66 3.66 21.74
C VAL A 444 -15.40 2.63 22.59
N ALA A 445 -14.92 1.40 22.56
CA ALA A 445 -15.41 0.34 23.46
C ALA A 445 -14.27 -0.23 24.32
N ALA A 446 -14.48 -0.33 25.61
CA ALA A 446 -13.55 -1.06 26.46
C ALA A 446 -13.57 -2.57 26.20
N GLY A 447 -14.67 -3.11 25.68
CA GLY A 447 -14.84 -4.48 25.21
C GLY A 447 -14.53 -4.68 23.73
N LYS A 448 -15.23 -5.63 23.14
CA LYS A 448 -15.17 -5.90 21.68
C LYS A 448 -16.05 -4.92 20.91
N ILE A 449 -15.73 -4.74 19.63
CA ILE A 449 -16.57 -4.07 18.66
C ILE A 449 -16.95 -5.07 17.55
N VAL A 450 -18.24 -5.15 17.24
CA VAL A 450 -18.76 -5.88 16.08
C VAL A 450 -19.52 -4.90 15.20
N ILE A 451 -19.13 -4.78 13.94
CA ILE A 451 -19.81 -3.97 12.93
C ILE A 451 -20.30 -4.94 11.87
N GLU A 452 -21.59 -5.09 11.76
CA GLU A 452 -22.22 -6.01 10.81
C GLU A 452 -23.27 -5.26 9.98
N SER A 453 -23.31 -5.51 8.68
CA SER A 453 -24.36 -5.02 7.80
C SER A 453 -24.84 -6.18 6.92
N ASP A 454 -26.14 -6.45 6.91
CA ASP A 454 -26.75 -7.58 6.20
C ASP A 454 -27.92 -7.10 5.33
N ALA A 455 -27.73 -7.12 4.01
CA ALA A 455 -28.80 -6.78 3.06
C ALA A 455 -29.74 -7.94 2.74
N ASN A 456 -29.45 -9.16 3.18
CA ASN A 456 -30.31 -10.33 2.89
C ASN A 456 -31.72 -10.22 3.48
N THR A 457 -31.95 -9.28 4.39
CA THR A 457 -33.21 -9.09 5.07
C THR A 457 -34.10 -8.00 4.45
N THR A 458 -33.61 -7.25 3.46
CA THR A 458 -34.33 -6.11 2.88
C THR A 458 -35.13 -6.50 1.65
N THR A 459 -36.44 -6.21 1.68
CA THR A 459 -37.36 -6.41 0.56
C THR A 459 -37.54 -5.18 -0.34
N GLY A 460 -36.62 -4.22 -0.32
CA GLY A 460 -36.73 -2.94 -1.03
C GLY A 460 -35.43 -2.41 -1.61
N SER A 461 -35.53 -1.53 -2.58
CA SER A 461 -34.42 -0.90 -3.31
C SER A 461 -33.65 0.17 -2.52
N GLU A 462 -33.70 0.17 -1.20
CA GLU A 462 -32.92 1.12 -0.39
C GLU A 462 -31.48 0.62 -0.25
N THR A 463 -30.53 1.48 -0.57
CA THR A 463 -29.11 1.20 -0.35
C THR A 463 -28.83 1.16 1.14
N ASN A 464 -28.57 -0.02 1.67
CA ASN A 464 -28.17 -0.21 3.06
C ASN A 464 -26.67 -0.10 3.17
N GLY A 465 -26.19 0.54 4.23
CA GLY A 465 -24.76 0.64 4.44
C GLY A 465 -24.37 1.20 5.79
N VAL A 466 -23.10 0.99 6.12
CA VAL A 466 -22.47 1.56 7.32
C VAL A 466 -21.39 2.53 6.85
N LYS A 467 -21.42 3.78 7.34
CA LYS A 467 -20.44 4.82 7.05
C LYS A 467 -19.88 5.38 8.33
N LEU A 468 -18.60 5.19 8.58
CA LEU A 468 -17.93 5.66 9.79
C LEU A 468 -16.78 6.60 9.41
N ASN A 469 -16.82 7.81 9.95
CA ASN A 469 -15.85 8.88 9.65
C ASN A 469 -14.98 9.27 10.86
N GLY A 470 -15.13 8.62 12.00
CA GLY A 470 -14.32 8.83 13.20
C GLY A 470 -13.42 7.63 13.49
N ASP A 471 -12.50 7.80 14.43
CA ASP A 471 -11.60 6.74 14.83
C ASP A 471 -12.32 5.62 15.60
N ILE A 472 -11.81 4.39 15.51
CA ILE A 472 -12.42 3.22 16.14
C ILE A 472 -11.41 2.58 17.10
N PHE A 473 -11.79 2.49 18.38
CA PHE A 473 -10.99 1.85 19.41
C PHE A 473 -11.73 0.68 20.06
N ALA A 474 -11.23 -0.53 19.87
CA ALA A 474 -11.71 -1.73 20.54
C ALA A 474 -10.71 -2.21 21.59
N GLY A 475 -11.11 -2.19 22.85
CA GLY A 475 -10.30 -2.69 23.98
C GLY A 475 -10.09 -4.20 23.97
N LYS A 476 -10.80 -4.93 23.11
CA LYS A 476 -10.62 -6.34 22.81
C LYS A 476 -10.62 -6.55 21.29
N THR A 477 -11.41 -7.47 20.76
CA THR A 477 -11.48 -7.79 19.33
C THR A 477 -12.32 -6.80 18.56
N LEU A 478 -11.97 -6.56 17.30
CA LEU A 478 -12.80 -5.86 16.33
C LEU A 478 -13.17 -6.79 15.18
N SER A 479 -14.47 -6.90 14.89
CA SER A 479 -14.99 -7.68 13.78
C SER A 479 -15.83 -6.83 12.85
N ILE A 480 -15.52 -6.85 11.55
CA ILE A 480 -16.25 -6.16 10.48
C ILE A 480 -16.84 -7.23 9.55
N ARG A 481 -18.15 -7.18 9.34
CA ARG A 481 -18.89 -8.20 8.59
C ARG A 481 -19.83 -7.55 7.58
N PRO A 482 -19.38 -7.27 6.37
CA PRO A 482 -20.25 -6.92 5.26
C PRO A 482 -20.91 -8.21 4.74
N LEU A 483 -22.23 -8.30 4.77
CA LEU A 483 -22.99 -9.45 4.29
C LEU A 483 -23.93 -8.96 3.18
N ASN A 484 -23.49 -9.07 1.93
CA ASN A 484 -24.13 -8.52 0.74
C ASN A 484 -24.38 -7.01 0.80
N THR A 485 -23.44 -6.26 1.41
CA THR A 485 -23.54 -4.81 1.60
C THR A 485 -22.21 -4.12 1.38
N GLU A 486 -22.27 -2.78 1.32
CA GLU A 486 -21.14 -1.92 1.26
C GLU A 486 -20.92 -1.18 2.61
N MET A 487 -19.68 -1.12 3.08
CA MET A 487 -19.30 -0.34 4.25
C MET A 487 -18.21 0.65 3.88
N ASP A 488 -18.35 1.90 4.36
CA ASP A 488 -17.38 2.97 4.17
C ASP A 488 -16.70 3.27 5.52
N LEU A 489 -15.39 3.06 5.60
CA LEU A 489 -14.58 3.28 6.80
C LEU A 489 -13.49 4.31 6.52
N ASN A 490 -13.73 5.54 6.99
CA ASN A 490 -12.75 6.62 6.98
C ASN A 490 -12.25 6.83 8.42
N SER A 491 -11.50 5.87 8.92
CA SER A 491 -11.22 5.72 10.36
C SER A 491 -9.82 5.22 10.59
N ASN A 492 -9.09 5.79 11.56
CA ASN A 492 -7.97 5.06 12.15
C ASN A 492 -8.52 4.06 13.16
N ILE A 493 -8.00 2.85 13.12
CA ILE A 493 -8.57 1.72 13.85
C ILE A 493 -7.52 1.12 14.78
N ILE A 494 -7.88 0.94 16.05
CA ILE A 494 -7.07 0.21 17.02
C ILE A 494 -7.89 -0.93 17.59
N SER A 495 -7.38 -2.16 17.45
CA SER A 495 -7.91 -3.36 18.10
C SER A 495 -6.86 -3.92 19.05
N LEU A 496 -7.14 -3.97 20.34
CA LEU A 496 -6.22 -4.56 21.33
C LEU A 496 -6.24 -6.10 21.32
N GLY A 497 -7.24 -6.71 20.70
CA GLY A 497 -7.32 -8.12 20.37
C GLY A 497 -7.24 -8.33 18.86
N ALA A 498 -7.79 -9.46 18.40
CA ALA A 498 -7.80 -9.80 16.99
C ALA A 498 -8.62 -8.81 16.15
N PHE A 499 -8.17 -8.58 14.91
CA PHE A 499 -8.89 -7.82 13.90
C PHE A 499 -9.41 -8.76 12.82
N THR A 500 -10.70 -8.71 12.53
CA THR A 500 -11.32 -9.61 11.55
C THR A 500 -12.17 -8.83 10.58
N VAL A 501 -11.98 -9.08 9.27
CA VAL A 501 -12.89 -8.65 8.20
C VAL A 501 -13.37 -9.89 7.47
N LYS A 502 -14.67 -10.14 7.54
CA LYS A 502 -15.22 -11.40 7.02
C LYS A 502 -16.59 -11.19 6.36
N GLY A 503 -16.66 -11.46 5.08
CA GLY A 503 -17.91 -11.48 4.32
C GLY A 503 -18.74 -12.77 4.49
N ASP A 504 -19.79 -12.92 3.68
CA ASP A 504 -20.67 -14.07 3.70
C ASP A 504 -19.99 -15.33 3.14
N GLU A 505 -20.24 -16.47 3.74
CA GLU A 505 -19.75 -17.79 3.30
C GLU A 505 -20.81 -18.59 2.52
N LYS A 506 -22.03 -18.09 2.42
CA LYS A 506 -23.19 -18.91 1.99
C LYS A 506 -23.40 -18.99 0.47
N GLY A 507 -22.78 -18.13 -0.31
CA GLY A 507 -22.98 -18.09 -1.76
C GLY A 507 -21.79 -18.60 -2.56
N GLU A 508 -22.03 -19.24 -3.69
CA GLU A 508 -20.96 -19.60 -4.65
C GLU A 508 -20.53 -18.41 -5.53
N ALA A 509 -21.29 -17.28 -5.44
CA ALA A 509 -21.10 -16.09 -6.25
C ALA A 509 -21.09 -14.79 -5.42
N ASP A 510 -21.21 -14.85 -4.10
CA ASP A 510 -21.73 -13.73 -3.31
C ASP A 510 -20.70 -12.77 -2.72
N GLY A 511 -19.41 -13.04 -2.80
CA GLY A 511 -18.41 -12.11 -2.28
C GLY A 511 -18.27 -10.80 -3.06
N GLU A 512 -18.91 -10.70 -4.19
CA GLU A 512 -18.92 -9.49 -5.01
C GLU A 512 -19.64 -8.33 -4.35
N ASN A 513 -20.57 -8.63 -3.48
CA ASN A 513 -21.39 -7.67 -2.78
C ASN A 513 -20.90 -7.38 -1.36
N ASP A 514 -19.91 -8.14 -0.89
CA ASP A 514 -19.28 -7.96 0.41
C ASP A 514 -18.15 -6.95 0.29
N ILE A 515 -18.46 -5.66 0.33
CA ILE A 515 -17.51 -4.59 0.04
C ILE A 515 -17.21 -3.79 1.28
N VAL A 516 -15.92 -3.58 1.56
CA VAL A 516 -15.49 -2.57 2.53
C VAL A 516 -14.56 -1.58 1.82
N ARG A 517 -14.97 -0.30 1.82
CA ARG A 517 -14.14 0.79 1.34
C ARG A 517 -13.36 1.38 2.51
N PHE A 518 -12.05 1.39 2.38
CA PHE A 518 -11.18 1.90 3.42
C PHE A 518 -10.43 3.17 3.01
N ASN A 519 -10.38 4.10 3.93
CA ASN A 519 -9.32 5.09 4.07
C ASN A 519 -8.85 5.01 5.53
N SER A 520 -8.06 3.98 5.85
CA SER A 520 -7.85 3.55 7.23
C SER A 520 -6.45 2.99 7.46
N VAL A 521 -5.86 3.35 8.59
CA VAL A 521 -4.73 2.65 9.18
C VAL A 521 -5.23 1.84 10.38
N VAL A 522 -4.98 0.55 10.37
CA VAL A 522 -5.43 -0.41 11.38
C VAL A 522 -4.23 -0.94 12.15
N TYR A 523 -4.26 -0.83 13.46
CA TYR A 523 -3.33 -1.47 14.39
C TYR A 523 -4.05 -2.59 15.13
N SER A 524 -3.59 -3.82 14.94
CA SER A 524 -4.09 -5.01 15.66
C SER A 524 -3.01 -5.53 16.60
N ASN A 525 -3.29 -5.56 17.91
CA ASN A 525 -2.33 -6.07 18.91
C ASN A 525 -2.35 -7.61 19.04
N ALA A 526 -3.05 -8.30 18.16
CA ALA A 526 -3.09 -9.74 18.06
C ALA A 526 -3.14 -10.17 16.59
N GLU A 527 -3.60 -11.37 16.30
CA GLU A 527 -3.76 -11.87 14.94
C GLU A 527 -4.78 -11.06 14.12
N SER A 528 -4.59 -11.06 12.81
CA SER A 528 -5.52 -10.44 11.87
C SER A 528 -6.00 -11.47 10.84
N PHE A 529 -7.29 -11.42 10.55
CA PHE A 529 -7.94 -12.36 9.63
C PHE A 529 -8.83 -11.64 8.62
N ILE A 530 -8.60 -11.89 7.34
CA ILE A 530 -9.40 -11.35 6.23
C ILE A 530 -9.89 -12.51 5.36
N SER A 531 -11.19 -12.55 5.10
CA SER A 531 -11.79 -13.63 4.30
C SER A 531 -13.10 -13.21 3.64
N ASN A 532 -13.34 -13.66 2.41
CA ASN A 532 -14.59 -13.47 1.67
C ASN A 532 -15.05 -12.01 1.59
N VAL A 533 -14.18 -11.09 1.24
CA VAL A 533 -14.50 -9.66 1.20
C VAL A 533 -13.72 -8.95 0.11
N ASN A 534 -14.34 -7.97 -0.54
CA ASN A 534 -13.67 -7.03 -1.42
C ASN A 534 -13.23 -5.79 -0.64
N ILE A 535 -11.94 -5.52 -0.66
CA ILE A 535 -11.34 -4.33 -0.03
C ILE A 535 -10.98 -3.35 -1.13
N ILE A 536 -11.64 -2.20 -1.15
CA ILE A 536 -11.37 -1.14 -2.13
C ILE A 536 -11.06 0.17 -1.44
N GLY A 537 -10.56 1.14 -2.19
CA GLY A 537 -10.25 2.46 -1.66
C GLY A 537 -11.51 3.30 -1.48
N LEU A 538 -11.63 4.00 -0.36
CA LEU A 538 -12.68 4.99 -0.16
C LEU A 538 -12.25 6.32 -0.79
N PRO A 539 -13.03 6.89 -1.72
CA PRO A 539 -12.76 8.22 -2.24
C PRO A 539 -12.83 9.27 -1.12
N TYR A 540 -11.81 10.12 -1.04
CA TYR A 540 -11.78 11.21 -0.06
C TYR A 540 -11.15 12.47 -0.67
N THR A 541 -11.38 13.61 -0.01
CA THR A 541 -10.73 14.87 -0.38
C THR A 541 -9.58 15.13 0.59
N ASN A 542 -8.38 15.24 0.06
CA ASN A 542 -7.19 15.46 0.88
C ASN A 542 -7.09 16.91 1.39
N LYS A 543 -6.08 17.20 2.23
CA LYS A 543 -5.80 18.54 2.79
C LYS A 543 -5.50 19.61 1.75
N SER A 544 -5.26 19.22 0.49
CA SER A 544 -5.01 20.11 -0.66
C SER A 544 -6.23 20.26 -1.58
N ASN A 545 -7.42 19.82 -1.13
CA ASN A 545 -8.69 19.81 -1.88
C ASN A 545 -8.65 19.01 -3.20
N LYS A 546 -7.78 18.01 -3.29
CA LYS A 546 -7.77 17.05 -4.40
C LYS A 546 -8.55 15.78 -4.00
N SER A 547 -9.31 15.24 -4.95
CA SER A 547 -9.95 13.94 -4.80
C SER A 547 -8.90 12.85 -4.94
N GLU A 548 -8.81 11.99 -3.94
CA GLU A 548 -7.92 10.83 -3.87
C GLU A 548 -8.71 9.59 -3.48
N GLU A 549 -8.11 8.44 -3.71
CA GLU A 549 -8.64 7.16 -3.28
C GLU A 549 -7.84 6.66 -2.09
N GLY A 550 -8.54 6.35 -1.00
CA GLY A 550 -7.96 5.78 0.21
C GLY A 550 -7.52 4.33 0.02
N GLN A 551 -7.05 3.72 1.08
CA GLN A 551 -6.64 2.31 1.13
C GLN A 551 -6.72 1.78 2.55
N LEU A 552 -6.68 0.46 2.69
CA LEU A 552 -6.44 -0.20 3.96
C LEU A 552 -4.93 -0.32 4.19
N ILE A 553 -4.43 0.15 5.34
CA ILE A 553 -3.10 -0.19 5.82
C ILE A 553 -3.25 -0.95 7.13
N LEU A 554 -3.00 -2.25 7.07
CA LEU A 554 -3.16 -3.14 8.23
C LEU A 554 -1.80 -3.50 8.81
N LEU A 555 -1.61 -3.11 10.06
CA LEU A 555 -0.43 -3.41 10.85
C LEU A 555 -0.83 -4.40 11.96
N SER A 556 -0.37 -5.64 11.87
CA SER A 556 -0.69 -6.72 12.80
C SER A 556 0.50 -7.04 13.70
N LYS A 557 0.25 -7.20 14.98
CA LYS A 557 1.28 -7.64 15.94
C LYS A 557 1.61 -9.11 15.81
N ASP A 558 0.62 -9.91 15.44
CA ASP A 558 0.72 -11.35 15.35
C ASP A 558 0.35 -11.82 13.93
N ARG A 559 0.17 -13.11 13.73
CA ARG A 559 -0.09 -13.73 12.43
C ARG A 559 -1.15 -13.01 11.62
N LEU A 560 -0.88 -12.82 10.34
CA LEU A 560 -1.84 -12.34 9.36
C LEU A 560 -2.27 -13.50 8.45
N THR A 561 -3.57 -13.74 8.39
CA THR A 561 -4.14 -14.75 7.51
C THR A 561 -5.14 -14.11 6.55
N ILE A 562 -4.90 -14.29 5.26
CA ILE A 562 -5.81 -13.84 4.20
C ILE A 562 -6.22 -15.06 3.40
N THR A 563 -7.53 -15.35 3.38
CA THR A 563 -8.07 -16.57 2.73
C THR A 563 -9.37 -16.28 2.01
N ARG A 564 -9.74 -17.18 1.08
CA ARG A 564 -11.03 -17.16 0.40
C ARG A 564 -11.38 -15.77 -0.11
N MET A 565 -10.38 -15.11 -0.72
CA MET A 565 -10.67 -13.86 -1.39
C MET A 565 -11.57 -14.19 -2.55
N ASN A 566 -12.73 -13.56 -2.54
CA ASN A 566 -13.69 -13.81 -3.58
C ASN A 566 -13.20 -13.27 -4.86
N GLU A 567 -13.31 -14.15 -5.64
CA GLU A 567 -12.96 -13.98 -6.96
C GLU A 567 -14.11 -13.35 -7.63
N PHE A 568 -13.88 -12.47 -8.29
CA PHE A 568 -14.42 -11.68 -9.31
C PHE A 568 -15.53 -12.39 -10.10
N ASN A 569 -16.58 -11.69 -10.46
CA ASN A 569 -17.76 -12.08 -11.25
C ASN A 569 -17.48 -13.05 -12.40
N ASN A 570 -16.31 -12.96 -12.99
CA ASN A 570 -15.92 -13.79 -14.12
C ASN A 570 -15.59 -15.24 -13.77
N TYR A 571 -15.58 -15.61 -12.49
CA TYR A 571 -15.34 -16.99 -12.06
C TYR A 571 -16.60 -17.78 -11.76
N SER A 572 -17.71 -17.13 -11.40
CA SER A 572 -18.97 -17.79 -11.12
C SER A 572 -19.59 -18.41 -12.38
N ASP A 573 -19.43 -17.77 -13.52
CA ASP A 573 -19.96 -18.23 -14.81
C ASP A 573 -19.15 -19.37 -15.43
N MET A 574 -18.00 -19.73 -14.89
CA MET A 574 -17.16 -20.82 -15.39
C MET A 574 -17.68 -22.24 -15.07
N ASN A 575 -18.85 -22.37 -14.49
CA ASN A 575 -19.52 -23.68 -14.33
C ASN A 575 -20.21 -24.19 -15.62
N GLU A 576 -20.36 -23.33 -16.61
CA GLU A 576 -20.89 -23.71 -17.91
C GLU A 576 -19.80 -24.42 -18.73
N PRO A 577 -20.05 -25.68 -19.18
CA PRO A 577 -19.09 -26.45 -19.99
C PRO A 577 -18.73 -25.81 -21.33
N SER A 578 -19.49 -24.81 -21.75
CA SER A 578 -19.36 -24.15 -23.05
C SER A 578 -18.63 -22.83 -23.06
N TYR A 579 -18.18 -22.31 -21.91
CA TYR A 579 -17.46 -21.04 -21.88
C TYR A 579 -16.07 -21.21 -22.49
N PRO A 580 -15.72 -20.46 -23.52
CA PRO A 580 -14.35 -20.48 -24.04
C PRO A 580 -13.42 -20.00 -22.93
N TYR A 581 -12.32 -20.70 -22.74
CA TYR A 581 -11.23 -20.35 -21.81
C TYR A 581 -10.55 -19.07 -22.26
N LEU A 582 -11.23 -17.94 -22.13
CA LEU A 582 -10.59 -16.65 -22.33
C LEU A 582 -9.66 -16.42 -21.15
N PRO A 583 -8.38 -16.08 -21.37
CA PRO A 583 -7.50 -15.68 -20.31
C PRO A 583 -8.14 -14.47 -19.62
N ILE A 584 -8.30 -14.55 -18.30
CA ILE A 584 -8.71 -13.40 -17.50
C ILE A 584 -7.59 -12.40 -17.64
N GLU A 585 -7.91 -11.24 -18.20
CA GLU A 585 -6.93 -10.16 -18.31
C GLU A 585 -6.93 -9.43 -16.98
N GLU A 586 -5.72 -9.15 -16.45
CA GLU A 586 -5.47 -8.46 -15.18
C GLU A 586 -6.28 -7.15 -15.05
N LYS A 587 -6.42 -6.41 -16.16
CA LYS A 587 -7.21 -5.17 -16.24
C LYS A 587 -8.71 -5.32 -15.91
N ASN A 588 -9.23 -6.54 -15.94
CA ASN A 588 -10.65 -6.83 -15.65
C ASN A 588 -10.87 -7.25 -14.20
N ILE A 589 -9.83 -7.31 -13.39
CA ILE A 589 -9.88 -7.73 -12.01
C ILE A 589 -9.83 -6.50 -11.12
N GLN A 590 -10.77 -6.35 -10.20
CA GLN A 590 -10.71 -5.30 -9.19
C GLN A 590 -9.69 -5.67 -8.11
N PRO A 591 -8.60 -4.90 -7.95
CA PRO A 591 -7.59 -5.22 -6.95
C PRO A 591 -8.07 -4.90 -5.54
N LEU A 592 -7.58 -5.67 -4.57
CA LEU A 592 -7.62 -5.31 -3.17
C LEU A 592 -6.70 -4.11 -2.95
N LYS A 593 -7.25 -2.97 -2.57
CA LYS A 593 -6.44 -1.78 -2.31
C LYS A 593 -5.96 -1.78 -0.86
N ALA A 594 -4.84 -2.43 -0.62
CA ALA A 594 -4.35 -2.64 0.73
C ALA A 594 -2.84 -2.78 0.82
N PHE A 595 -2.31 -2.33 1.95
CA PHE A 595 -0.96 -2.62 2.41
C PHE A 595 -1.02 -3.42 3.71
N PHE A 596 -0.37 -4.57 3.72
CA PHE A 596 -0.39 -5.50 4.85
C PHE A 596 0.98 -5.63 5.50
N TYR A 597 1.03 -5.51 6.81
CA TYR A 597 2.24 -5.75 7.60
C TYR A 597 1.94 -6.63 8.81
N THR A 598 2.87 -7.53 9.14
CA THR A 598 2.84 -8.28 10.39
C THR A 598 4.22 -8.37 11.04
N GLU A 599 4.27 -8.30 12.38
CA GLU A 599 5.48 -8.58 13.18
C GLU A 599 5.85 -10.06 13.20
N LYS A 600 4.94 -10.96 12.80
CA LYS A 600 5.12 -12.41 12.79
C LYS A 600 5.08 -12.95 11.37
N ASP A 601 4.18 -13.87 11.12
CA ASP A 601 4.08 -14.63 9.88
C ASP A 601 2.84 -14.22 9.09
N ALA A 602 2.97 -14.20 7.78
CA ALA A 602 1.86 -14.07 6.85
C ALA A 602 1.84 -15.25 5.87
N GLU A 603 0.66 -15.78 5.62
CA GLU A 603 0.47 -16.90 4.71
C GLU A 603 -0.72 -16.65 3.77
N LEU A 604 -0.49 -16.83 2.47
CA LEU A 604 -1.48 -16.59 1.42
C LEU A 604 -1.54 -17.77 0.47
N TYR A 605 -2.77 -18.15 0.10
CA TYR A 605 -3.04 -19.30 -0.75
C TYR A 605 -3.73 -18.91 -2.05
N GLY A 606 -2.97 -18.57 -3.07
CA GLY A 606 -3.44 -18.33 -4.44
C GLY A 606 -3.58 -19.63 -5.25
N VAL A 607 -4.08 -20.69 -4.63
CA VAL A 607 -4.40 -21.97 -5.29
C VAL A 607 -5.91 -22.08 -5.50
N GLY A 608 -6.69 -21.89 -4.45
CA GLY A 608 -8.17 -21.86 -4.49
C GLY A 608 -8.76 -20.47 -4.67
N SER A 609 -7.97 -19.43 -4.42
CA SER A 609 -8.33 -18.01 -4.48
C SER A 609 -7.53 -17.27 -5.54
N LEU A 610 -8.03 -16.12 -5.96
CA LEU A 610 -7.29 -15.18 -6.79
C LEU A 610 -7.01 -13.93 -5.95
N PHE A 611 -5.75 -13.64 -5.69
CA PHE A 611 -5.31 -12.44 -5.03
C PHE A 611 -4.76 -11.47 -6.07
N TYR A 612 -5.38 -10.30 -6.16
CA TYR A 612 -4.77 -9.16 -6.84
C TYR A 612 -4.72 -8.02 -5.83
N ILE A 613 -3.54 -7.74 -5.31
CA ILE A 613 -3.30 -6.72 -4.30
C ILE A 613 -2.67 -5.52 -4.99
N LYS A 614 -3.32 -4.36 -4.93
CA LYS A 614 -2.70 -3.08 -5.27
C LYS A 614 -2.25 -2.40 -3.98
N GLY A 615 -0.95 -2.43 -3.74
CA GLY A 615 -0.33 -2.02 -2.48
C GLY A 615 0.91 -2.83 -2.16
N GLY A 616 0.88 -3.62 -1.10
CA GLY A 616 1.99 -4.50 -0.73
C GLY A 616 1.69 -5.43 0.43
N ILE A 617 2.58 -6.38 0.64
CA ILE A 617 2.52 -7.27 1.78
C ILE A 617 3.92 -7.55 2.35
N PHE A 618 4.05 -7.41 3.65
CA PHE A 618 5.32 -7.56 4.34
C PHE A 618 5.15 -8.29 5.68
N ALA A 619 5.98 -9.27 5.94
CA ALA A 619 6.06 -9.94 7.22
C ALA A 619 7.46 -9.78 7.81
N LYS A 620 7.55 -9.35 9.07
CA LYS A 620 8.87 -9.21 9.72
C LYS A 620 9.57 -10.55 9.88
N ASN A 621 8.83 -11.63 10.15
CA ASN A 621 9.39 -12.96 10.33
C ASN A 621 9.30 -13.77 9.03
N SER A 622 8.11 -14.24 8.64
CA SER A 622 7.97 -15.14 7.49
C SER A 622 6.79 -14.74 6.61
N LEU A 623 7.06 -14.56 5.32
CA LEU A 623 6.02 -14.36 4.31
C LEU A 623 5.99 -15.57 3.38
N GLU A 624 4.91 -16.36 3.45
CA GLU A 624 4.70 -17.50 2.57
C GLU A 624 3.61 -17.21 1.54
N ILE A 625 3.98 -17.24 0.26
CA ILE A 625 3.09 -17.03 -0.87
C ILE A 625 3.00 -18.32 -1.65
N ASN A 626 1.80 -18.88 -1.75
CA ASN A 626 1.50 -20.08 -2.48
C ASN A 626 0.59 -19.76 -3.68
N ALA A 627 1.04 -20.01 -4.92
CA ALA A 627 0.25 -19.64 -6.10
C ALA A 627 0.43 -20.60 -7.28
N ILE A 628 -0.64 -20.70 -8.09
CA ILE A 628 -0.61 -21.39 -9.38
C ILE A 628 -0.93 -20.40 -10.51
N ARG A 629 -0.62 -20.77 -11.76
CA ARG A 629 -1.12 -20.09 -12.96
C ARG A 629 -2.25 -20.89 -13.55
N ALA A 630 -3.49 -20.45 -13.39
CA ALA A 630 -4.66 -21.17 -13.83
C ALA A 630 -5.85 -20.25 -14.05
N ASN A 631 -6.71 -20.62 -15.02
CA ASN A 631 -7.92 -19.86 -15.34
C ASN A 631 -9.11 -20.19 -14.43
N ARG A 632 -9.00 -21.18 -13.56
CA ARG A 632 -10.11 -21.68 -12.76
C ARG A 632 -9.78 -21.74 -11.29
N ALA A 633 -10.77 -21.44 -10.45
CA ALA A 633 -10.73 -21.79 -9.04
C ALA A 633 -10.75 -23.31 -8.85
N VAL A 634 -10.02 -23.79 -7.88
CA VAL A 634 -10.05 -25.20 -7.49
C VAL A 634 -11.29 -25.43 -6.64
N LYS A 635 -12.33 -26.04 -7.23
CA LYS A 635 -13.56 -26.38 -6.48
C LYS A 635 -13.46 -27.70 -5.73
N SER A 636 -12.60 -28.63 -6.18
CA SER A 636 -12.35 -29.90 -5.51
C SER A 636 -10.90 -30.34 -5.72
N ILE A 637 -10.42 -31.20 -4.82
CA ILE A 637 -9.05 -31.75 -4.83
C ILE A 637 -8.75 -32.53 -6.12
N GLU A 638 -9.78 -33.11 -6.75
CA GLU A 638 -9.64 -33.95 -7.95
C GLU A 638 -9.46 -33.14 -9.24
N ASN A 639 -9.78 -31.82 -9.22
CA ASN A 639 -9.82 -30.96 -10.39
C ASN A 639 -8.91 -29.73 -10.25
N VAL A 640 -7.73 -29.86 -9.61
CA VAL A 640 -6.75 -28.77 -9.59
C VAL A 640 -6.27 -28.55 -11.02
N PRO A 641 -6.51 -27.39 -11.65
CA PRO A 641 -6.00 -27.14 -12.98
C PRO A 641 -4.47 -27.11 -12.93
N LEU A 642 -3.83 -27.79 -13.86
CA LEU A 642 -2.39 -27.71 -14.02
C LEU A 642 -1.99 -26.27 -14.33
N SER A 643 -0.93 -25.79 -13.73
CA SER A 643 -0.33 -24.50 -14.08
C SER A 643 0.11 -24.50 -15.54
N GLY A 644 -0.22 -23.45 -16.29
CA GLY A 644 0.14 -23.29 -17.69
C GLY A 644 0.80 -21.95 -17.97
N GLU A 645 1.75 -21.93 -18.91
CA GLU A 645 2.52 -20.73 -19.25
C GLU A 645 1.68 -19.57 -19.82
N ASN A 646 0.51 -19.88 -20.38
CA ASN A 646 -0.37 -18.88 -20.96
C ASN A 646 -1.42 -18.36 -19.99
N TYR A 647 -1.37 -18.79 -18.73
CA TYR A 647 -2.33 -18.38 -17.72
C TYR A 647 -1.75 -17.31 -16.80
N MET A 648 -2.64 -16.45 -16.29
CA MET A 648 -2.31 -15.46 -15.29
C MET A 648 -1.99 -16.13 -13.94
N SER A 649 -1.09 -15.55 -13.16
CA SER A 649 -0.90 -15.95 -11.78
C SER A 649 -2.16 -15.70 -10.96
N ARG A 650 -2.46 -16.59 -10.03
CA ARG A 650 -3.54 -16.39 -9.06
C ARG A 650 -3.11 -15.64 -7.80
N PHE A 651 -1.89 -15.16 -7.78
CA PHE A 651 -1.40 -14.23 -6.78
C PHE A 651 -0.59 -13.14 -7.48
N ILE A 652 -1.13 -11.93 -7.48
CA ILE A 652 -0.54 -10.75 -8.08
C ILE A 652 -0.44 -9.67 -7.00
N VAL A 653 0.72 -9.07 -6.88
CA VAL A 653 0.92 -7.84 -6.11
C VAL A 653 1.43 -6.76 -7.04
N ASP A 654 0.67 -5.68 -7.17
CA ASP A 654 1.07 -4.43 -7.82
C ASP A 654 1.45 -3.43 -6.76
N TYR A 655 2.71 -3.02 -6.73
CA TYR A 655 3.17 -2.02 -5.78
C TYR A 655 2.50 -0.68 -6.03
N ASP A 656 1.88 -0.11 -5.00
CA ASP A 656 1.28 1.22 -5.03
C ASP A 656 2.13 2.19 -4.19
N GLN A 657 3.00 2.94 -4.86
CA GLN A 657 3.85 3.93 -4.18
C GLN A 657 3.09 5.16 -3.65
N ASP A 658 1.83 5.33 -4.01
CA ASP A 658 0.98 6.41 -3.48
C ASP A 658 0.92 6.39 -1.94
N VAL A 659 1.10 5.24 -1.31
CA VAL A 659 1.18 5.11 0.15
C VAL A 659 2.26 6.02 0.76
N LEU A 660 3.34 6.27 0.03
CA LEU A 660 4.46 7.09 0.48
C LEU A 660 4.18 8.59 0.30
N LEU A 661 3.28 8.94 -0.60
CA LEU A 661 3.04 10.32 -1.04
C LEU A 661 1.77 10.94 -0.43
N LYS A 662 0.82 10.11 0.02
CA LYS A 662 -0.48 10.57 0.51
C LYS A 662 -0.48 11.21 1.90
N GLY A 663 0.64 11.18 2.64
CA GLY A 663 0.74 11.80 3.96
C GLY A 663 -0.31 11.28 4.95
N ILE A 664 -0.45 9.95 5.06
CA ILE A 664 -1.47 9.30 5.89
C ILE A 664 -1.12 9.49 7.37
N ASP A 665 -1.94 10.22 8.10
CA ASP A 665 -1.65 10.72 9.45
C ASP A 665 -1.36 9.63 10.51
N ALA A 666 -1.91 8.44 10.34
CA ALA A 666 -1.77 7.36 11.32
C ALA A 666 -0.64 6.36 11.03
N LEU A 667 0.13 6.56 9.95
CA LEU A 667 1.26 5.68 9.65
C LEU A 667 2.36 5.79 10.71
N PRO A 668 3.07 4.69 10.99
CA PRO A 668 4.28 4.77 11.79
C PRO A 668 5.30 5.68 11.09
N ILE A 669 5.91 6.57 11.85
CA ILE A 669 6.96 7.46 11.36
C ILE A 669 8.25 7.07 12.06
N VAL A 670 9.33 6.97 11.31
CA VAL A 670 10.68 6.78 11.84
C VAL A 670 11.41 8.12 11.96
N ASP A 671 12.34 8.22 12.87
CA ASP A 671 13.10 9.45 13.15
C ASP A 671 14.16 9.81 12.09
N ARG A 672 14.14 9.13 10.96
CA ARG A 672 15.09 9.28 9.85
C ARG A 672 14.37 9.31 8.52
N LEU A 673 14.94 10.07 7.58
CA LEU A 673 14.49 10.01 6.19
C LEU A 673 15.16 8.84 5.48
N GLN A 674 14.39 8.16 4.67
CA GLN A 674 14.85 7.11 3.77
C GLN A 674 14.72 7.56 2.33
N ILE A 675 15.61 7.05 1.48
CA ILE A 675 15.52 7.21 0.03
C ILE A 675 14.70 6.06 -0.54
N ILE A 676 13.74 6.41 -1.35
CA ILE A 676 12.96 5.48 -2.14
C ILE A 676 13.19 5.88 -3.60
N PRO A 677 13.86 5.01 -4.40
CA PRO A 677 13.99 5.25 -5.83
C PRO A 677 12.59 5.24 -6.49
N ASP A 678 12.36 6.23 -7.35
CA ASP A 678 11.12 6.33 -8.11
C ASP A 678 11.45 6.12 -9.60
N ASP A 679 11.44 7.15 -10.39
CA ASP A 679 11.56 7.07 -11.85
C ASP A 679 12.99 7.35 -12.32
N PHE A 680 13.37 6.70 -13.43
CA PHE A 680 14.66 6.93 -14.07
C PHE A 680 14.48 7.07 -15.59
N VAL A 681 14.85 8.22 -16.14
CA VAL A 681 14.66 8.56 -17.54
C VAL A 681 16.01 8.93 -18.17
N ILE A 682 16.29 8.40 -19.36
CA ILE A 682 17.43 8.75 -20.22
C ILE A 682 16.90 9.45 -21.45
N GLN A 683 17.40 10.65 -21.74
CA GLN A 683 17.02 11.48 -22.89
C GLN A 683 18.22 11.83 -23.76
#